data_6349a04fc43d72302ba07428e57f5780
#
_entry.id   6349a04fc43d72302ba07428e57f5780
#
_cell.length_a   1.000
_cell.length_b   1.000
_cell.length_c   1.000
_cell.angle_alpha   90.00
_cell.angle_beta   90.00
_cell.angle_gamma   90.00
#
_symmetry.space_group_name_H-M   'P 1'
#
loop_
_entity.id
_entity.type
_entity.pdbx_description
1 polymer ?
#
loop_
_entity_poly.entity_id
_entity_poly.type
_entity_poly.pdbx_seq_one_letter_code
_entity_poly.pdbx_strand_id
1 'polypeptide(L)'
;MGYRIGIEYNNCLNCGVCMDVCPVEALDMSRPTRAGVESADPGAPGMPWMMEYPVQVGECIGCSICIRECPVVVMTLTSVDGPTPLLARQGPVTRPVAAGDAWAPLSEVTLEALKPDHPSPWGDLFRWTTAERPEAWQVWRTMVGDPPPVPQAPCQAACPAGTDAGRYVGAVAAGRYDDAYAIAAEFNPFPSVCGWICTAPCEAACRRGTLDEPISIRTIKRFASERGKLPAVPKPAVTRSERVAIVGGGPAGMAAAYYLARLGYPVTVFEAMPVPGGMMAIGIPEYRLPREVLQEEIARIVGLGVELRVDSAMGRDFTLSDLERDGFRAVFLATGASKSRRLGVPGDGLIGVVPATYFLKQVNLGEDPRLAGSVIVVGGGSTAMDAARSALRSGATSVTVAYRRGRDDMPAQAEEIEAAEHEGISILTGLAPVEVEGRDGAVAAVRFAEQRPTGASDGSRAVWAPVPGSERRIPATTILVAVGEEPDPSILPEGAGIEVSGWAGIAADARTLATGRAGVFAGGDVVSGPKTIIDAVAAGRRAAGSIHEFLAGVTGGEAEILRTVRYPTAPELSLSLDIAPRPRVHLPLPVYTPGSFKTGQAGFDETAARAEASRCFRCDAVYSCGDVHLRAGRGPADDPDRIAAIPPPAGVAATGPTSMTTGGEL
;
A
#
# COMPACT_ATOMS: atom_id res chain seq x y z
N MET A 1 -10.28 -2.35 -42.45
CA MET A 1 -10.59 -0.94 -42.08
C MET A 1 -9.93 -0.71 -40.73
N GLY A 2 -9.02 0.22 -40.64
CA GLY A 2 -8.36 0.60 -39.38
C GLY A 2 -9.03 1.84 -38.80
N TYR A 3 -8.95 1.99 -37.49
CA TYR A 3 -9.42 3.18 -36.79
C TYR A 3 -8.27 3.81 -36.03
N ARG A 4 -8.31 5.13 -35.91
CA ARG A 4 -7.35 5.91 -35.12
C ARG A 4 -8.07 6.51 -33.92
N ILE A 5 -7.49 6.33 -32.75
CA ILE A 5 -7.96 6.92 -31.51
C ILE A 5 -7.23 8.25 -31.32
N GLY A 6 -7.99 9.34 -31.27
CA GLY A 6 -7.50 10.64 -30.86
C GLY A 6 -7.73 10.83 -29.37
N ILE A 7 -6.79 11.47 -28.68
CA ILE A 7 -6.88 11.72 -27.24
C ILE A 7 -6.56 13.19 -27.00
N GLU A 8 -7.46 13.86 -26.30
CA GLU A 8 -7.22 15.23 -25.83
C GLU A 8 -6.47 15.20 -24.52
N TYR A 9 -5.14 15.17 -24.62
CA TYR A 9 -4.25 14.94 -23.49
C TYR A 9 -4.37 15.97 -22.36
N ASN A 10 -4.70 17.23 -22.68
CA ASN A 10 -4.82 18.29 -21.66
C ASN A 10 -5.89 18.01 -20.61
N ASN A 11 -6.92 17.24 -20.98
CA ASN A 11 -8.04 16.87 -20.12
C ASN A 11 -8.00 15.40 -19.70
N CYS A 12 -7.00 14.64 -20.17
CA CYS A 12 -6.84 13.25 -19.84
C CYS A 12 -6.35 13.08 -18.39
N LEU A 13 -7.09 12.33 -17.59
CA LEU A 13 -6.72 12.01 -16.19
C LEU A 13 -5.61 10.98 -16.06
N ASN A 14 -5.17 10.43 -17.19
CA ASN A 14 -4.15 9.37 -17.15
C ASN A 14 -4.53 8.16 -16.27
N CYS A 15 -5.81 7.83 -16.22
CA CYS A 15 -6.35 6.81 -15.33
C CYS A 15 -6.15 5.37 -15.81
N GLY A 16 -5.80 5.15 -17.09
CA GLY A 16 -5.56 3.83 -17.69
C GLY A 16 -6.83 3.05 -18.09
N VAL A 17 -8.03 3.50 -17.72
CA VAL A 17 -9.30 2.79 -18.02
C VAL A 17 -9.42 2.41 -19.49
N CYS A 18 -9.04 3.31 -20.41
CA CYS A 18 -9.13 3.06 -21.85
C CYS A 18 -8.27 1.86 -22.32
N MET A 19 -7.16 1.57 -21.63
CA MET A 19 -6.34 0.40 -21.92
C MET A 19 -7.01 -0.87 -21.40
N ASP A 20 -7.45 -0.82 -20.16
CA ASP A 20 -8.03 -1.97 -19.46
C ASP A 20 -9.32 -2.47 -20.12
N VAL A 21 -10.07 -1.56 -20.76
CA VAL A 21 -11.31 -1.91 -21.46
C VAL A 21 -11.12 -2.17 -22.95
N CYS A 22 -9.91 -2.05 -23.48
CA CYS A 22 -9.65 -2.30 -24.89
C CYS A 22 -9.55 -3.79 -25.20
N PRO A 23 -10.52 -4.38 -25.92
CA PRO A 23 -10.56 -5.84 -26.13
C PRO A 23 -9.48 -6.38 -27.06
N VAL A 24 -8.75 -5.49 -27.74
CA VAL A 24 -7.70 -5.84 -28.71
C VAL A 24 -6.35 -5.23 -28.33
N GLU A 25 -6.21 -4.75 -27.10
CA GLU A 25 -4.97 -4.15 -26.58
C GLU A 25 -4.35 -3.08 -27.51
N ALA A 26 -5.21 -2.31 -28.20
CA ALA A 26 -4.76 -1.30 -29.15
C ALA A 26 -4.20 -0.03 -28.47
N LEU A 27 -4.29 0.07 -27.15
CA LEU A 27 -3.81 1.20 -26.35
C LEU A 27 -2.78 0.73 -25.33
N ASP A 28 -1.76 1.53 -25.11
CA ASP A 28 -0.75 1.35 -24.07
C ASP A 28 -0.41 2.70 -23.41
N MET A 29 0.12 2.66 -22.18
CA MET A 29 0.57 3.86 -21.49
C MET A 29 2.01 4.13 -21.85
N SER A 30 2.26 5.26 -22.48
CA SER A 30 3.62 5.69 -22.78
C SER A 30 3.78 7.20 -22.67
N ARG A 31 5.02 7.63 -22.54
CA ARG A 31 5.33 9.06 -22.61
C ARG A 31 5.18 9.52 -24.07
N PRO A 32 4.36 10.52 -24.35
CA PRO A 32 4.23 11.04 -25.70
C PRO A 32 5.60 11.57 -26.17
N THR A 33 5.98 11.19 -27.37
CA THR A 33 7.15 11.80 -28.02
C THR A 33 6.81 13.23 -28.42
N ARG A 34 7.80 14.12 -28.43
CA ARG A 34 7.61 15.52 -28.82
C ARG A 34 6.88 15.67 -30.17
N ALA A 35 7.17 14.79 -31.13
CA ALA A 35 6.50 14.75 -32.41
C ALA A 35 5.01 14.36 -32.34
N GLY A 36 4.62 13.52 -31.39
CA GLY A 36 3.22 13.13 -31.18
C GLY A 36 2.38 14.24 -30.53
N VAL A 37 3.03 15.16 -29.83
CA VAL A 37 2.38 16.30 -29.15
C VAL A 37 2.33 17.54 -30.04
N GLU A 38 3.27 17.73 -30.92
CA GLU A 38 3.27 18.84 -31.90
C GLU A 38 2.09 18.76 -32.88
N SER A 39 1.41 17.63 -32.98
CA SER A 39 0.15 17.48 -33.70
C SER A 39 -1.10 17.86 -32.88
N ALA A 40 -0.95 18.04 -31.57
CA ALA A 40 -1.98 18.54 -30.67
C ALA A 40 -1.69 20.02 -30.40
N ASP A 41 -2.62 20.88 -30.72
CA ASP A 41 -2.61 22.36 -30.63
C ASP A 41 -1.37 22.99 -29.97
N PRO A 42 -0.49 23.67 -30.72
CA PRO A 42 0.74 24.28 -30.18
C PRO A 42 0.49 25.46 -29.22
N GLY A 43 -0.75 25.84 -28.98
CA GLY A 43 -1.16 26.90 -28.05
C GLY A 43 -1.58 26.43 -26.67
N ALA A 44 -1.64 25.14 -26.41
CA ALA A 44 -2.04 24.63 -25.11
C ALA A 44 -0.95 24.87 -24.04
N PRO A 45 -1.25 25.50 -22.89
CA PRO A 45 -0.26 25.74 -21.85
C PRO A 45 0.26 24.41 -21.29
N GLY A 46 1.51 24.13 -21.57
CA GLY A 46 2.42 23.21 -20.91
C GLY A 46 1.84 21.88 -20.45
N MET A 47 1.68 20.92 -21.36
CA MET A 47 1.55 19.52 -20.95
C MET A 47 2.76 19.10 -20.09
N PRO A 48 2.54 18.46 -18.95
CA PRO A 48 3.64 17.88 -18.19
C PRO A 48 4.24 16.71 -18.99
N TRP A 49 5.31 16.95 -19.69
CA TRP A 49 6.06 16.01 -20.54
C TRP A 49 6.53 14.72 -19.84
N MET A 50 6.31 14.64 -18.55
CA MET A 50 6.78 13.54 -17.71
C MET A 50 5.68 12.51 -17.40
N MET A 51 4.42 12.73 -17.83
CA MET A 51 3.33 11.78 -17.61
C MET A 51 3.28 10.74 -18.73
N GLU A 52 2.91 9.52 -18.36
CA GLU A 52 2.53 8.49 -19.31
C GLU A 52 1.06 8.70 -19.69
N TYR A 53 0.76 8.69 -20.99
CA TYR A 53 -0.59 8.86 -21.50
C TYR A 53 -0.97 7.65 -22.35
N PRO A 54 -2.27 7.33 -22.45
CA PRO A 54 -2.69 6.27 -23.36
C PRO A 54 -2.34 6.66 -24.80
N VAL A 55 -1.67 5.77 -25.50
CA VAL A 55 -1.32 5.91 -26.92
C VAL A 55 -1.79 4.69 -27.68
N GLN A 56 -2.22 4.88 -28.92
CA GLN A 56 -2.55 3.75 -29.77
C GLN A 56 -1.28 3.05 -30.26
N VAL A 57 -1.09 1.79 -29.86
CA VAL A 57 0.05 0.95 -30.23
C VAL A 57 -0.33 -0.18 -31.19
N GLY A 58 -1.60 -0.52 -31.28
CA GLY A 58 -2.14 -1.61 -32.10
C GLY A 58 -3.27 -1.18 -33.03
N GLU A 59 -3.79 -2.15 -33.79
CA GLU A 59 -4.92 -1.92 -34.67
C GLU A 59 -6.22 -1.78 -33.88
N CYS A 60 -6.85 -0.63 -33.95
CA CYS A 60 -8.14 -0.37 -33.36
C CYS A 60 -9.26 -0.93 -34.25
N ILE A 61 -10.17 -1.71 -33.70
CA ILE A 61 -11.32 -2.31 -34.38
C ILE A 61 -12.56 -1.42 -34.40
N GLY A 62 -12.49 -0.23 -33.79
CA GLY A 62 -13.61 0.72 -33.79
C GLY A 62 -14.72 0.40 -32.81
N CYS A 63 -14.50 -0.44 -31.82
CA CYS A 63 -15.53 -0.85 -30.87
C CYS A 63 -16.05 0.28 -29.95
N SER A 64 -15.36 1.41 -29.86
CA SER A 64 -15.74 2.60 -29.09
C SER A 64 -15.86 2.42 -27.56
N ILE A 65 -15.50 1.27 -27.00
CA ILE A 65 -15.59 1.02 -25.55
C ILE A 65 -14.73 2.03 -24.79
N CYS A 66 -13.47 2.22 -25.19
CA CYS A 66 -12.56 3.18 -24.56
C CYS A 66 -13.10 4.63 -24.52
N ILE A 67 -13.82 5.03 -25.56
CA ILE A 67 -14.43 6.37 -25.62
C ILE A 67 -15.59 6.47 -24.63
N ARG A 68 -16.38 5.44 -24.54
CA ARG A 68 -17.54 5.38 -23.67
C ARG A 68 -17.18 5.27 -22.20
N GLU A 69 -16.16 4.50 -21.89
CA GLU A 69 -15.69 4.31 -20.53
C GLU A 69 -14.71 5.40 -20.06
N CYS A 70 -14.32 6.33 -20.95
CA CYS A 70 -13.45 7.45 -20.58
C CYS A 70 -14.21 8.41 -19.63
N PRO A 71 -13.76 8.56 -18.38
CA PRO A 71 -14.49 9.34 -17.37
C PRO A 71 -14.51 10.84 -17.63
N VAL A 72 -13.55 11.34 -18.41
CA VAL A 72 -13.37 12.77 -18.71
C VAL A 72 -13.64 13.13 -20.17
N VAL A 73 -14.07 12.15 -20.95
CA VAL A 73 -14.64 12.43 -22.29
C VAL A 73 -13.63 13.08 -23.25
N VAL A 74 -12.40 12.58 -23.28
CA VAL A 74 -11.30 13.18 -24.08
C VAL A 74 -10.90 12.34 -25.29
N MET A 75 -11.63 11.27 -25.60
CA MET A 75 -11.28 10.35 -26.67
C MET A 75 -12.18 10.51 -27.90
N THR A 76 -11.57 10.42 -29.07
CA THR A 76 -12.24 10.42 -30.36
C THR A 76 -11.86 9.21 -31.18
N LEU A 77 -12.75 8.73 -32.02
CA LEU A 77 -12.51 7.66 -32.96
C LEU A 77 -12.63 8.19 -34.38
N THR A 78 -11.61 7.94 -35.19
CA THR A 78 -11.59 8.37 -36.60
C THR A 78 -11.31 7.16 -37.49
N SER A 79 -11.99 7.02 -38.61
CA SER A 79 -11.64 6.03 -39.62
C SER A 79 -10.33 6.42 -40.29
N VAL A 80 -9.44 5.43 -40.55
CA VAL A 80 -8.18 5.66 -41.27
C VAL A 80 -8.44 6.03 -42.73
N ASP A 81 -9.59 5.62 -43.28
CA ASP A 81 -9.98 5.86 -44.67
C ASP A 81 -10.72 7.19 -44.89
N GLY A 82 -10.85 8.05 -43.86
CA GLY A 82 -11.54 9.35 -43.96
C GLY A 82 -11.15 10.34 -42.86
N PRO A 83 -11.20 11.63 -43.14
CA PRO A 83 -10.79 12.67 -42.21
C PRO A 83 -11.81 12.98 -41.10
N THR A 84 -12.96 12.32 -41.11
CA THR A 84 -14.06 12.64 -40.20
C THR A 84 -14.04 11.74 -38.97
N PRO A 85 -14.04 12.25 -37.75
CA PRO A 85 -14.23 11.46 -36.54
C PRO A 85 -15.54 10.70 -36.59
N LEU A 86 -15.52 9.40 -36.34
CA LEU A 86 -16.71 8.58 -36.24
C LEU A 86 -17.44 8.77 -34.91
N LEU A 87 -16.65 9.00 -33.85
CA LEU A 87 -17.15 9.32 -32.53
C LEU A 87 -16.22 10.35 -31.87
N ALA A 88 -16.80 11.41 -31.35
CA ALA A 88 -16.11 12.34 -30.46
C ALA A 88 -16.99 12.57 -29.25
N ARG A 89 -16.41 12.44 -28.07
CA ARG A 89 -17.09 12.72 -26.82
C ARG A 89 -16.44 13.96 -26.22
N GLN A 90 -17.07 15.14 -26.42
CA GLN A 90 -16.68 16.40 -25.81
C GLN A 90 -17.91 17.03 -25.19
N GLY A 91 -17.90 17.32 -23.91
CA GLY A 91 -19.03 17.92 -23.22
C GLY A 91 -20.25 17.01 -23.23
N PRO A 92 -21.47 17.50 -23.59
CA PRO A 92 -22.54 16.61 -23.97
C PRO A 92 -22.15 15.93 -25.28
N VAL A 93 -22.21 14.62 -25.26
CA VAL A 93 -21.72 13.71 -26.27
C VAL A 93 -22.41 13.95 -27.62
N THR A 94 -21.65 14.21 -28.69
CA THR A 94 -22.15 14.44 -30.05
C THR A 94 -21.49 13.49 -31.07
N ARG A 95 -22.20 13.09 -32.14
CA ARG A 95 -21.69 12.27 -33.24
C ARG A 95 -21.54 13.04 -34.53
N PRO A 96 -20.67 12.62 -35.48
CA PRO A 96 -20.87 12.93 -36.88
C PRO A 96 -21.91 12.00 -37.50
N VAL A 97 -22.91 12.55 -38.14
CA VAL A 97 -23.73 11.90 -39.15
C VAL A 97 -23.08 12.26 -40.49
N ALA A 98 -23.24 11.46 -41.53
CA ALA A 98 -22.53 11.54 -42.80
C ALA A 98 -22.08 12.93 -43.28
N ALA A 99 -21.04 13.01 -44.11
CA ALA A 99 -20.39 14.26 -44.49
C ALA A 99 -21.39 15.36 -44.89
N GLY A 100 -21.50 16.39 -44.05
CA GLY A 100 -22.41 17.54 -44.26
C GLY A 100 -23.47 17.74 -43.19
N ASP A 101 -23.66 16.79 -42.27
CA ASP A 101 -24.69 16.90 -41.23
C ASP A 101 -24.14 17.46 -39.92
N ALA A 102 -24.99 18.14 -39.15
CA ALA A 102 -24.67 18.65 -37.83
C ALA A 102 -24.48 17.49 -36.81
N TRP A 103 -23.65 17.69 -35.80
CA TRP A 103 -23.45 16.76 -34.71
C TRP A 103 -24.76 16.56 -33.91
N ALA A 104 -25.20 15.31 -33.78
CA ALA A 104 -26.37 14.95 -32.97
C ALA A 104 -25.95 14.49 -31.56
N PRO A 105 -26.82 14.63 -30.54
CA PRO A 105 -26.53 14.08 -29.21
C PRO A 105 -26.28 12.56 -29.22
N LEU A 106 -25.33 12.09 -28.48
CA LEU A 106 -24.92 10.67 -28.49
C LEU A 106 -26.02 9.72 -28.02
N SER A 107 -26.98 10.19 -27.21
CA SER A 107 -28.14 9.42 -26.81
C SER A 107 -28.96 8.88 -28.00
N GLU A 108 -29.07 9.65 -29.06
CA GLU A 108 -29.76 9.20 -30.28
C GLU A 108 -28.90 8.31 -31.15
N VAL A 109 -27.59 8.51 -31.11
CA VAL A 109 -26.62 7.81 -31.93
C VAL A 109 -26.27 6.45 -31.38
N THR A 110 -26.06 6.38 -30.05
CA THR A 110 -25.67 5.13 -29.41
C THR A 110 -26.74 4.08 -29.68
N LEU A 111 -28.00 4.47 -29.69
CA LEU A 111 -29.10 3.58 -30.02
C LEU A 111 -29.12 3.16 -31.49
N GLU A 112 -28.75 4.04 -32.43
CA GLU A 112 -28.71 3.73 -33.86
C GLU A 112 -27.47 2.92 -34.27
N ALA A 113 -26.28 3.27 -33.72
CA ALA A 113 -25.04 2.54 -33.95
C ALA A 113 -24.99 1.18 -33.25
N LEU A 114 -25.84 0.97 -32.26
CA LEU A 114 -25.97 -0.30 -31.51
C LEU A 114 -27.11 -1.18 -32.06
N LYS A 115 -27.72 -0.84 -33.20
CA LYS A 115 -28.67 -1.74 -33.86
C LYS A 115 -27.95 -3.03 -34.31
N PRO A 116 -28.71 -4.14 -34.36
CA PRO A 116 -28.16 -5.44 -34.74
C PRO A 116 -27.44 -5.47 -36.09
N ASP A 117 -27.82 -4.57 -36.99
CA ASP A 117 -27.34 -4.49 -38.37
C ASP A 117 -26.12 -3.59 -38.57
N HIS A 118 -25.53 -3.05 -37.49
CA HIS A 118 -24.31 -2.25 -37.61
C HIS A 118 -23.18 -3.15 -38.10
N PRO A 119 -22.42 -2.76 -39.15
CA PRO A 119 -21.43 -3.62 -39.81
C PRO A 119 -20.20 -3.95 -38.97
N SER A 120 -20.13 -3.49 -37.73
CA SER A 120 -19.10 -3.89 -36.77
C SER A 120 -19.41 -5.31 -36.29
N PRO A 121 -18.48 -6.28 -36.40
CA PRO A 121 -18.64 -7.62 -35.83
C PRO A 121 -18.87 -7.60 -34.32
N TRP A 122 -18.71 -6.46 -33.69
CA TRP A 122 -18.83 -6.19 -32.25
C TRP A 122 -20.12 -5.44 -31.88
N GLY A 123 -21.04 -5.18 -32.81
CA GLY A 123 -22.31 -4.53 -32.53
C GLY A 123 -23.12 -5.21 -31.43
N ASP A 124 -22.96 -6.52 -31.27
CA ASP A 124 -23.57 -7.28 -30.19
C ASP A 124 -22.87 -7.10 -28.81
N LEU A 125 -21.60 -6.72 -28.77
CA LEU A 125 -20.87 -6.46 -27.52
C LEU A 125 -21.43 -5.27 -26.73
N PHE A 126 -22.00 -4.29 -27.41
CA PHE A 126 -22.54 -3.09 -26.78
C PHE A 126 -23.89 -3.28 -26.10
N ARG A 127 -24.58 -4.38 -26.36
CA ARG A 127 -25.89 -4.66 -25.79
C ARG A 127 -25.86 -5.14 -24.34
N TRP A 128 -24.74 -5.69 -23.88
CA TRP A 128 -24.61 -6.20 -22.52
C TRP A 128 -24.41 -5.09 -21.47
N THR A 129 -24.07 -3.89 -21.87
CA THR A 129 -23.99 -2.74 -20.97
C THR A 129 -25.35 -2.15 -20.63
N THR A 130 -26.42 -2.59 -21.27
CA THR A 130 -27.79 -2.26 -20.87
C THR A 130 -28.36 -3.43 -20.06
N ALA A 131 -29.07 -3.12 -18.97
CA ALA A 131 -29.62 -4.09 -18.01
C ALA A 131 -30.54 -5.20 -18.63
N GLU A 132 -30.81 -5.09 -19.91
CA GLU A 132 -31.81 -5.89 -20.61
C GLU A 132 -31.28 -7.21 -21.22
N ARG A 133 -29.97 -7.49 -21.19
CA ARG A 133 -29.41 -8.72 -21.81
C ARG A 133 -28.27 -9.39 -21.06
N PRO A 134 -28.55 -10.14 -20.00
CA PRO A 134 -27.55 -10.98 -19.31
C PRO A 134 -26.89 -12.04 -20.22
N GLU A 135 -27.53 -12.38 -21.33
CA GLU A 135 -27.03 -13.36 -22.29
C GLU A 135 -25.84 -12.85 -23.12
N ALA A 136 -25.83 -11.56 -23.45
CA ALA A 136 -24.71 -10.95 -24.17
C ALA A 136 -23.41 -10.96 -23.35
N TRP A 137 -23.49 -10.88 -22.01
CA TRP A 137 -22.38 -11.05 -21.10
C TRP A 137 -21.80 -12.49 -21.16
N GLN A 138 -22.66 -13.50 -21.26
CA GLN A 138 -22.22 -14.89 -21.43
C GLN A 138 -21.55 -15.11 -22.78
N VAL A 139 -22.06 -14.51 -23.84
CA VAL A 139 -21.44 -14.56 -25.18
C VAL A 139 -20.07 -13.88 -25.16
N TRP A 140 -19.94 -12.72 -24.52
CA TRP A 140 -18.68 -12.04 -24.36
C TRP A 140 -17.66 -12.89 -23.57
N ARG A 141 -18.07 -13.47 -22.43
CA ARG A 141 -17.23 -14.43 -21.66
C ARG A 141 -16.74 -15.59 -22.49
N THR A 142 -17.55 -16.10 -23.38
CA THR A 142 -17.21 -17.23 -24.25
C THR A 142 -16.21 -16.83 -25.34
N MET A 143 -16.29 -15.60 -25.81
CA MET A 143 -15.42 -15.07 -26.89
C MET A 143 -14.09 -14.50 -26.39
N VAL A 144 -14.08 -13.86 -25.25
CA VAL A 144 -12.94 -13.07 -24.74
C VAL A 144 -12.34 -13.67 -23.46
N GLY A 145 -12.99 -14.67 -22.86
CA GLY A 145 -12.60 -15.24 -21.58
C GLY A 145 -13.22 -14.50 -20.38
N ASP A 146 -12.75 -14.81 -19.18
CA ASP A 146 -13.17 -14.06 -18.00
C ASP A 146 -12.78 -12.59 -18.16
N PRO A 147 -13.67 -11.66 -17.75
CA PRO A 147 -13.33 -10.25 -17.82
C PRO A 147 -12.05 -10.01 -17.05
N PRO A 148 -11.18 -9.12 -17.54
CA PRO A 148 -10.03 -8.70 -16.75
C PRO A 148 -10.52 -8.28 -15.36
N PRO A 149 -9.73 -8.54 -14.31
CA PRO A 149 -10.09 -8.07 -12.97
C PRO A 149 -10.37 -6.57 -13.05
N VAL A 150 -11.44 -6.13 -12.36
CA VAL A 150 -11.81 -4.70 -12.34
C VAL A 150 -10.56 -3.89 -11.99
N PRO A 151 -10.15 -2.95 -12.84
CA PRO A 151 -8.94 -2.18 -12.62
C PRO A 151 -9.00 -1.50 -11.26
N GLN A 152 -7.97 -1.66 -10.47
CA GLN A 152 -7.86 -0.98 -9.17
C GLN A 152 -7.04 0.30 -9.32
N ALA A 153 -7.38 1.33 -8.57
CA ALA A 153 -6.53 2.51 -8.49
C ALA A 153 -5.09 2.11 -8.14
N PRO A 154 -4.06 2.68 -8.77
CA PRO A 154 -2.66 2.27 -8.55
C PRO A 154 -2.24 2.24 -7.08
N CYS A 155 -2.74 3.20 -6.28
CA CYS A 155 -2.49 3.23 -4.84
C CYS A 155 -3.17 2.07 -4.10
N GLN A 156 -4.32 1.58 -4.55
CA GLN A 156 -5.00 0.42 -4.00
C GLN A 156 -4.30 -0.87 -4.43
N ALA A 157 -3.95 -0.98 -5.71
CA ALA A 157 -3.24 -2.15 -6.25
C ALA A 157 -1.85 -2.35 -5.63
N ALA A 158 -1.14 -1.26 -5.34
CA ALA A 158 0.16 -1.29 -4.67
C ALA A 158 0.06 -1.59 -3.17
N CYS A 159 -1.11 -1.45 -2.56
CA CYS A 159 -1.29 -1.76 -1.14
C CYS A 159 -1.46 -3.28 -0.95
N PRO A 160 -0.55 -3.97 -0.22
CA PRO A 160 -0.68 -5.41 0.03
C PRO A 160 -2.04 -5.80 0.65
N ALA A 161 -2.59 -4.94 1.51
CA ALA A 161 -3.92 -5.14 2.09
C ALA A 161 -5.07 -4.68 1.18
N GLY A 162 -4.81 -4.10 0.00
CA GLY A 162 -5.83 -3.61 -0.92
C GLY A 162 -6.69 -2.47 -0.39
N THR A 163 -6.17 -1.67 0.58
CA THR A 163 -6.91 -0.54 1.16
C THR A 163 -7.23 0.49 0.09
N ASP A 164 -8.48 0.89 -0.01
CA ASP A 164 -8.95 1.86 -0.98
C ASP A 164 -8.54 3.30 -0.59
N ALA A 165 -7.32 3.65 -0.99
CA ALA A 165 -6.74 4.93 -0.62
C ALA A 165 -7.46 6.12 -1.27
N GLY A 166 -7.90 5.97 -2.51
CA GLY A 166 -8.65 7.02 -3.20
C GLY A 166 -9.92 7.43 -2.46
N ARG A 167 -10.72 6.43 -2.03
CA ARG A 167 -11.96 6.69 -1.30
C ARG A 167 -11.74 7.44 0.01
N TYR A 168 -10.83 6.98 0.88
CA TYR A 168 -10.64 7.68 2.15
C TYR A 168 -9.96 9.05 1.99
N VAL A 169 -9.05 9.22 1.02
CA VAL A 169 -8.46 10.52 0.69
C VAL A 169 -9.56 11.48 0.22
N GLY A 170 -10.44 11.03 -0.69
CA GLY A 170 -11.58 11.81 -1.12
C GLY A 170 -12.55 12.17 0.01
N ALA A 171 -12.77 11.26 0.95
CA ALA A 171 -13.59 11.55 2.13
C ALA A 171 -12.97 12.63 3.03
N VAL A 172 -11.64 12.63 3.21
CA VAL A 172 -10.93 13.71 3.94
C VAL A 172 -11.06 15.04 3.21
N ALA A 173 -10.89 15.07 1.89
CA ALA A 173 -11.09 16.29 1.09
C ALA A 173 -12.50 16.89 1.27
N ALA A 174 -13.51 16.01 1.38
CA ALA A 174 -14.90 16.38 1.61
C ALA A 174 -15.23 16.73 3.09
N GLY A 175 -14.29 16.62 4.02
CA GLY A 175 -14.51 16.85 5.45
C GLY A 175 -15.25 15.71 6.17
N ARG A 176 -15.33 14.51 5.57
CA ARG A 176 -16.06 13.34 6.07
C ARG A 176 -15.09 12.38 6.77
N TYR A 177 -14.63 12.74 7.96
CA TYR A 177 -13.52 12.04 8.63
C TYR A 177 -13.91 10.68 9.18
N ASP A 178 -15.14 10.50 9.66
CA ASP A 178 -15.65 9.22 10.14
C ASP A 178 -15.70 8.21 8.98
N ASP A 179 -16.21 8.62 7.82
CA ASP A 179 -16.22 7.80 6.61
C ASP A 179 -14.79 7.48 6.13
N ALA A 180 -13.90 8.46 6.17
CA ALA A 180 -12.50 8.26 5.79
C ALA A 180 -11.84 7.19 6.67
N TYR A 181 -12.04 7.25 7.97
CA TYR A 181 -11.51 6.26 8.90
C TYR A 181 -12.14 4.88 8.68
N ALA A 182 -13.47 4.82 8.50
CA ALA A 182 -14.19 3.59 8.21
C ALA A 182 -13.68 2.91 6.92
N ILE A 183 -13.53 3.67 5.83
CA ILE A 183 -12.98 3.16 4.55
C ILE A 183 -11.54 2.65 4.74
N ALA A 184 -10.69 3.37 5.47
CA ALA A 184 -9.33 2.94 5.75
C ALA A 184 -9.28 1.62 6.55
N ALA A 185 -10.30 1.34 7.38
CA ALA A 185 -10.43 0.16 8.22
C ALA A 185 -11.08 -1.04 7.50
N GLU A 186 -11.73 -0.86 6.34
CA GLU A 186 -12.43 -1.95 5.62
C GLU A 186 -11.52 -3.16 5.36
N PHE A 187 -10.32 -2.94 4.87
CA PHE A 187 -9.37 -4.00 4.49
C PHE A 187 -8.12 -4.05 5.35
N ASN A 188 -8.08 -3.29 6.41
CA ASN A 188 -6.92 -3.18 7.27
C ASN A 188 -7.36 -3.01 8.73
N PRO A 189 -7.17 -4.01 9.60
CA PRO A 189 -7.53 -3.89 11.02
C PRO A 189 -6.63 -2.92 11.81
N PHE A 190 -5.53 -2.45 11.20
CA PHE A 190 -4.56 -1.52 11.77
C PHE A 190 -4.45 -0.21 10.96
N PRO A 191 -5.56 0.51 10.67
CA PRO A 191 -5.50 1.72 9.87
C PRO A 191 -4.74 2.85 10.57
N SER A 192 -4.89 3.01 11.90
CA SER A 192 -4.19 4.04 12.67
C SER A 192 -2.70 3.76 12.75
N VAL A 193 -2.30 2.55 13.13
CA VAL A 193 -0.89 2.10 13.12
C VAL A 193 -0.26 2.35 11.75
N CYS A 194 -0.95 1.93 10.67
CA CYS A 194 -0.45 2.18 9.31
C CYS A 194 -0.37 3.67 8.96
N GLY A 195 -1.21 4.52 9.55
CA GLY A 195 -1.12 5.97 9.41
C GLY A 195 0.18 6.54 10.00
N TRP A 196 0.69 5.91 11.06
CA TRP A 196 1.93 6.33 11.71
C TRP A 196 3.20 5.80 11.04
N ILE A 197 3.23 4.51 10.67
CA ILE A 197 4.49 3.81 10.39
C ILE A 197 4.54 3.01 9.09
N CYS A 198 3.49 3.03 8.26
CA CYS A 198 3.49 2.31 6.99
C CYS A 198 4.57 2.85 6.05
N THR A 199 5.25 1.95 5.32
CA THR A 199 6.20 2.32 4.26
C THR A 199 5.55 2.98 3.04
N ALA A 200 4.22 3.07 3.04
CA ALA A 200 3.40 3.76 2.05
C ALA A 200 3.67 3.37 0.57
N PRO A 201 3.62 2.07 0.19
CA PRO A 201 3.80 1.69 -1.21
C PRO A 201 2.73 2.32 -2.13
N CYS A 202 1.58 2.69 -1.57
CA CYS A 202 0.55 3.45 -2.27
C CYS A 202 1.00 4.85 -2.71
N GLU A 203 1.89 5.51 -1.96
CA GLU A 203 2.46 6.81 -2.35
C GLU A 203 3.45 6.63 -3.50
N ALA A 204 4.31 5.60 -3.45
CA ALA A 204 5.24 5.29 -4.53
C ALA A 204 4.54 4.99 -5.86
N ALA A 205 3.33 4.39 -5.81
CA ALA A 205 2.52 4.10 -6.99
C ALA A 205 1.54 5.22 -7.35
N CYS A 206 1.54 6.33 -6.61
CA CYS A 206 0.57 7.41 -6.83
C CYS A 206 0.83 8.14 -8.15
N ARG A 207 -0.16 8.14 -9.04
CA ARG A 207 -0.04 8.83 -10.34
C ARG A 207 0.16 10.33 -10.21
N ARG A 208 -0.23 10.95 -9.10
CA ARG A 208 0.06 12.36 -8.86
C ARG A 208 1.56 12.65 -8.89
N GLY A 209 2.41 11.67 -8.48
CA GLY A 209 3.86 11.76 -8.54
C GLY A 209 4.46 11.96 -9.94
N THR A 210 3.67 11.74 -11.00
CA THR A 210 4.13 12.02 -12.38
C THR A 210 3.89 13.48 -12.79
N LEU A 211 3.05 14.21 -12.06
CA LEU A 211 2.75 15.62 -12.32
C LEU A 211 3.57 16.57 -11.43
N ASP A 212 3.55 16.30 -10.14
CA ASP A 212 4.26 17.07 -9.12
C ASP A 212 4.87 16.12 -8.05
N GLU A 213 4.16 15.86 -6.96
CA GLU A 213 4.58 14.92 -5.92
C GLU A 213 3.42 13.98 -5.55
N PRO A 214 3.71 12.74 -5.15
CA PRO A 214 2.69 11.82 -4.67
C PRO A 214 1.86 12.42 -3.55
N ILE A 215 0.59 12.03 -3.44
CA ILE A 215 -0.26 12.39 -2.31
C ILE A 215 0.33 11.82 -1.02
N SER A 216 0.32 12.56 0.07
CA SER A 216 0.71 12.13 1.42
C SER A 216 -0.33 11.17 2.02
N ILE A 217 -0.53 10.04 1.38
CA ILE A 217 -1.63 9.08 1.65
C ILE A 217 -1.54 8.54 3.09
N ARG A 218 -0.32 8.23 3.56
CA ARG A 218 -0.08 7.76 4.94
C ARG A 218 -0.45 8.81 5.97
N THR A 219 -0.02 10.06 5.76
CA THR A 219 -0.31 11.16 6.68
C THR A 219 -1.79 11.52 6.70
N ILE A 220 -2.47 11.47 5.54
CA ILE A 220 -3.93 11.64 5.45
C ILE A 220 -4.64 10.51 6.19
N LYS A 221 -4.17 9.26 6.10
CA LYS A 221 -4.73 8.12 6.85
C LYS A 221 -4.58 8.34 8.36
N ARG A 222 -3.41 8.81 8.82
CA ARG A 222 -3.19 9.18 10.21
C ARG A 222 -4.19 10.25 10.65
N PHE A 223 -4.31 11.34 9.89
CA PHE A 223 -5.27 12.41 10.18
C PHE A 223 -6.71 11.87 10.26
N ALA A 224 -7.13 11.01 9.32
CA ALA A 224 -8.45 10.41 9.33
C ALA A 224 -8.70 9.60 10.61
N SER A 225 -7.70 8.83 11.08
CA SER A 225 -7.84 8.04 12.30
C SER A 225 -7.78 8.86 13.59
N GLU A 226 -7.08 10.00 13.59
CA GLU A 226 -7.01 10.92 14.73
C GLU A 226 -8.28 11.79 14.88
N ARG A 227 -9.02 12.03 13.80
CA ARG A 227 -10.20 12.92 13.77
C ARG A 227 -11.52 12.19 13.62
N GLY A 228 -11.53 11.08 12.88
CA GLY A 228 -12.72 10.29 12.63
C GLY A 228 -13.01 9.29 13.75
N LYS A 229 -14.24 8.82 13.77
CA LYS A 229 -14.71 7.77 14.68
C LYS A 229 -15.17 6.57 13.88
N LEU A 230 -14.69 5.38 14.25
CA LEU A 230 -15.21 4.15 13.68
C LEU A 230 -16.59 3.83 14.26
N PRO A 231 -17.55 3.40 13.43
CA PRO A 231 -18.76 2.80 13.93
C PRO A 231 -18.44 1.62 14.85
N ALA A 232 -19.19 1.48 15.92
CA ALA A 232 -19.08 0.31 16.78
C ALA A 232 -19.37 -0.96 15.96
N VAL A 233 -18.41 -1.88 15.92
CA VAL A 233 -18.63 -3.20 15.33
C VAL A 233 -19.20 -4.09 16.43
N PRO A 234 -20.45 -4.56 16.31
CA PRO A 234 -21.00 -5.48 17.29
C PRO A 234 -20.14 -6.74 17.31
N LYS A 235 -19.97 -7.32 18.50
CA LYS A 235 -19.30 -8.61 18.66
C LYS A 235 -20.02 -9.64 17.78
N PRO A 236 -19.35 -10.27 16.80
CA PRO A 236 -19.98 -11.27 15.97
C PRO A 236 -20.48 -12.45 16.81
N ALA A 237 -21.62 -13.02 16.45
CA ALA A 237 -22.04 -14.27 17.03
C ALA A 237 -21.05 -15.38 16.65
N VAL A 238 -20.73 -16.24 17.61
CA VAL A 238 -20.00 -17.48 17.33
C VAL A 238 -20.98 -18.43 16.64
N THR A 239 -20.84 -18.57 15.32
CA THR A 239 -21.74 -19.38 14.47
C THR A 239 -21.09 -20.68 13.99
N ARG A 240 -19.80 -20.85 14.28
CA ARG A 240 -18.98 -21.99 13.89
C ARG A 240 -18.42 -22.68 15.13
N SER A 241 -18.29 -24.01 15.08
CA SER A 241 -17.80 -24.82 16.19
C SER A 241 -16.28 -25.01 16.16
N GLU A 242 -15.68 -24.84 14.99
CA GLU A 242 -14.28 -25.15 14.73
C GLU A 242 -13.38 -24.07 15.35
N ARG A 243 -12.63 -24.48 16.38
CA ARG A 243 -11.69 -23.59 17.06
C ARG A 243 -10.44 -23.38 16.21
N VAL A 244 -9.98 -22.14 16.14
CA VAL A 244 -8.75 -21.76 15.42
C VAL A 244 -7.72 -21.22 16.41
N ALA A 245 -6.51 -21.81 16.38
CA ALA A 245 -5.36 -21.31 17.12
C ALA A 245 -4.49 -20.41 16.23
N ILE A 246 -4.05 -19.28 16.76
CA ILE A 246 -3.09 -18.40 16.10
C ILE A 246 -1.86 -18.29 17.02
N VAL A 247 -0.70 -18.64 16.51
CA VAL A 247 0.57 -18.58 17.24
C VAL A 247 1.36 -17.37 16.79
N GLY A 248 1.42 -16.36 17.65
CA GLY A 248 2.00 -15.05 17.43
C GLY A 248 0.96 -13.94 17.32
N GLY A 249 0.99 -13.00 18.26
CA GLY A 249 0.12 -11.82 18.35
C GLY A 249 0.64 -10.60 17.58
N GLY A 250 1.52 -10.80 16.60
CA GLY A 250 1.99 -9.76 15.69
C GLY A 250 0.95 -9.34 14.64
N PRO A 251 1.30 -8.42 13.71
CA PRO A 251 0.34 -7.88 12.74
C PRO A 251 -0.33 -8.96 11.87
N ALA A 252 0.37 -10.02 11.49
CA ALA A 252 -0.22 -11.11 10.70
C ALA A 252 -1.21 -11.93 11.52
N GLY A 253 -0.85 -12.32 12.75
CA GLY A 253 -1.71 -13.10 13.63
C GLY A 253 -2.96 -12.34 14.05
N MET A 254 -2.80 -11.08 14.48
CA MET A 254 -3.94 -10.24 14.87
C MET A 254 -4.86 -9.92 13.69
N ALA A 255 -4.31 -9.74 12.47
CA ALA A 255 -5.15 -9.59 11.29
C ALA A 255 -5.94 -10.86 10.97
N ALA A 256 -5.32 -12.05 11.07
CA ALA A 256 -6.04 -13.31 10.89
C ALA A 256 -7.15 -13.47 11.96
N ALA A 257 -6.84 -13.14 13.22
CA ALA A 257 -7.83 -13.17 14.31
C ALA A 257 -9.03 -12.26 14.03
N TYR A 258 -8.78 -11.04 13.56
CA TYR A 258 -9.82 -10.09 13.17
C TYR A 258 -10.78 -10.68 12.15
N TYR A 259 -10.26 -11.22 11.06
CA TYR A 259 -11.09 -11.73 9.97
C TYR A 259 -11.82 -13.03 10.34
N LEU A 260 -11.16 -13.97 11.03
CA LEU A 260 -11.77 -15.22 11.46
C LEU A 260 -12.87 -15.00 12.50
N ALA A 261 -12.67 -14.09 13.46
CA ALA A 261 -13.71 -13.73 14.42
C ALA A 261 -14.95 -13.14 13.72
N ARG A 262 -14.77 -12.31 12.70
CA ARG A 262 -15.87 -11.75 11.89
C ARG A 262 -16.61 -12.80 11.07
N LEU A 263 -15.96 -13.91 10.72
CA LEU A 263 -16.60 -15.07 10.09
C LEU A 263 -17.30 -16.00 11.12
N GLY A 264 -17.27 -15.67 12.40
CA GLY A 264 -17.94 -16.40 13.47
C GLY A 264 -17.15 -17.59 14.03
N TYR A 265 -15.84 -17.69 13.77
CA TYR A 265 -14.99 -18.71 14.39
C TYR A 265 -14.57 -18.33 15.82
N PRO A 266 -14.53 -19.31 16.76
CA PRO A 266 -13.85 -19.12 18.06
C PRO A 266 -12.34 -19.11 17.83
N VAL A 267 -11.70 -17.97 18.09
CA VAL A 267 -10.27 -17.74 17.84
C VAL A 267 -9.52 -17.54 19.16
N THR A 268 -8.41 -18.25 19.33
CA THR A 268 -7.44 -18.04 20.42
C THR A 268 -6.09 -17.64 19.84
N VAL A 269 -5.55 -16.50 20.27
CA VAL A 269 -4.20 -16.02 19.93
C VAL A 269 -3.26 -16.33 21.09
N PHE A 270 -2.15 -17.02 20.81
CA PHE A 270 -1.06 -17.31 21.75
C PHE A 270 0.10 -16.39 21.43
N GLU A 271 0.49 -15.54 22.38
CA GLU A 271 1.59 -14.58 22.26
C GLU A 271 2.68 -14.89 23.29
N ALA A 272 3.91 -15.04 22.82
CA ALA A 272 5.05 -15.38 23.65
C ALA A 272 5.49 -14.25 24.60
N MET A 273 5.20 -13.01 24.23
CA MET A 273 5.54 -11.81 25.02
C MET A 273 4.41 -11.44 25.98
N PRO A 274 4.69 -10.61 27.01
CA PRO A 274 3.67 -10.12 27.92
C PRO A 274 2.72 -9.09 27.27
N VAL A 275 3.05 -8.61 26.07
CA VAL A 275 2.26 -7.63 25.30
C VAL A 275 2.04 -8.13 23.89
N PRO A 276 0.82 -8.04 23.35
CA PRO A 276 0.56 -8.33 21.93
C PRO A 276 1.02 -7.19 21.03
N GLY A 277 1.14 -7.48 19.74
CA GLY A 277 1.52 -6.52 18.70
C GLY A 277 2.82 -6.88 17.98
N GLY A 278 3.57 -7.89 18.47
CA GLY A 278 4.83 -8.30 17.86
C GLY A 278 5.79 -7.11 17.69
N MET A 279 6.44 -7.01 16.52
CA MET A 279 7.41 -5.92 16.27
C MET A 279 6.81 -4.51 16.37
N MET A 280 5.50 -4.33 16.20
CA MET A 280 4.84 -3.03 16.45
C MET A 280 4.94 -2.63 17.93
N ALA A 281 4.91 -3.59 18.84
CA ALA A 281 4.97 -3.35 20.29
C ALA A 281 6.40 -3.32 20.82
N ILE A 282 7.25 -4.27 20.39
CA ILE A 282 8.58 -4.48 20.99
C ILE A 282 9.75 -3.96 20.13
N GLY A 283 9.56 -3.74 18.83
CA GLY A 283 10.59 -3.29 17.90
C GLY A 283 10.53 -1.79 17.60
N ILE A 284 9.33 -1.27 17.36
CA ILE A 284 9.15 0.13 16.96
C ILE A 284 9.04 1.02 18.21
N PRO A 285 9.89 2.07 18.34
CA PRO A 285 9.86 2.95 19.50
C PRO A 285 8.57 3.78 19.60
N GLU A 286 8.21 4.16 20.83
CA GLU A 286 6.99 4.93 21.12
C GLU A 286 6.96 6.29 20.41
N TYR A 287 8.12 6.92 20.19
CA TYR A 287 8.18 8.21 19.49
C TYR A 287 7.79 8.09 17.99
N ARG A 288 7.79 6.87 17.41
CA ARG A 288 7.30 6.58 16.06
C ARG A 288 5.88 6.02 16.05
N LEU A 289 5.57 5.17 17.01
CA LEU A 289 4.25 4.57 17.17
C LEU A 289 3.79 4.70 18.63
N PRO A 290 2.93 5.67 18.94
CA PRO A 290 2.37 5.82 20.28
C PRO A 290 1.70 4.53 20.74
N ARG A 291 1.94 4.13 21.98
CA ARG A 291 1.44 2.86 22.51
C ARG A 291 -0.07 2.80 22.58
N GLU A 292 -0.71 3.92 22.88
CA GLU A 292 -2.16 4.07 22.92
C GLU A 292 -2.79 3.71 21.57
N VAL A 293 -2.21 4.16 20.47
CA VAL A 293 -2.69 3.88 19.09
C VAL A 293 -2.70 2.37 18.82
N LEU A 294 -1.60 1.69 19.19
CA LEU A 294 -1.50 0.24 19.00
C LEU A 294 -2.48 -0.52 19.91
N GLN A 295 -2.55 -0.11 21.18
CA GLN A 295 -3.41 -0.75 22.17
C GLN A 295 -4.89 -0.63 21.82
N GLU A 296 -5.34 0.52 21.34
CA GLU A 296 -6.71 0.74 20.89
C GLU A 296 -7.10 -0.19 19.73
N GLU A 297 -6.22 -0.36 18.75
CA GLU A 297 -6.50 -1.24 17.61
C GLU A 297 -6.49 -2.72 18.00
N ILE A 298 -5.57 -3.14 18.87
CA ILE A 298 -5.56 -4.49 19.44
C ILE A 298 -6.82 -4.73 20.30
N ALA A 299 -7.19 -3.78 21.16
CA ALA A 299 -8.39 -3.90 21.99
C ALA A 299 -9.66 -4.03 21.14
N ARG A 300 -9.73 -3.34 20.00
CA ARG A 300 -10.84 -3.47 19.04
C ARG A 300 -10.91 -4.89 18.46
N ILE A 301 -9.77 -5.50 18.13
CA ILE A 301 -9.74 -6.89 17.63
C ILE A 301 -10.16 -7.88 18.72
N VAL A 302 -9.63 -7.73 19.93
CA VAL A 302 -9.99 -8.56 21.09
C VAL A 302 -11.48 -8.40 21.43
N GLY A 303 -12.02 -7.19 21.30
CA GLY A 303 -13.44 -6.87 21.50
C GLY A 303 -14.40 -7.65 20.60
N LEU A 304 -13.92 -8.20 19.47
CA LEU A 304 -14.71 -9.12 18.64
C LEU A 304 -14.91 -10.51 19.27
N GLY A 305 -14.32 -10.78 20.44
CA GLY A 305 -14.41 -12.06 21.13
C GLY A 305 -13.22 -12.98 20.91
N VAL A 306 -12.13 -12.45 20.41
CA VAL A 306 -10.85 -13.17 20.31
C VAL A 306 -10.29 -13.40 21.71
N GLU A 307 -9.97 -14.64 22.04
CA GLU A 307 -9.23 -14.98 23.26
C GLU A 307 -7.74 -14.69 23.05
N LEU A 308 -7.14 -13.88 23.90
CA LEU A 308 -5.71 -13.55 23.83
C LEU A 308 -4.99 -14.12 25.05
N ARG A 309 -4.00 -14.98 24.82
CA ARG A 309 -3.12 -15.57 25.84
C ARG A 309 -1.71 -15.06 25.64
N VAL A 310 -1.31 -14.13 26.47
CA VAL A 310 0.06 -13.62 26.54
C VAL A 310 0.94 -14.55 27.39
N ASP A 311 2.28 -14.33 27.38
CA ASP A 311 3.28 -15.16 28.07
C ASP A 311 3.17 -16.65 27.72
N SER A 312 2.70 -16.97 26.52
CA SER A 312 2.37 -18.31 26.05
C SER A 312 3.12 -18.64 24.77
N ALA A 313 4.28 -19.25 24.93
CA ALA A 313 5.23 -19.52 23.84
C ALA A 313 5.14 -20.97 23.35
N MET A 314 4.88 -21.16 22.06
CA MET A 314 5.00 -22.48 21.43
C MET A 314 6.44 -22.98 21.49
N GLY A 315 6.63 -24.27 21.75
CA GLY A 315 7.93 -24.91 21.97
C GLY A 315 8.42 -24.86 23.41
N ARG A 316 7.91 -23.92 24.23
CA ARG A 316 8.19 -23.84 25.67
C ARG A 316 7.00 -24.29 26.51
N ASP A 317 5.81 -23.72 26.26
CA ASP A 317 4.62 -23.89 27.10
C ASP A 317 3.61 -24.87 26.48
N PHE A 318 3.61 -25.02 25.18
CA PHE A 318 2.76 -25.93 24.42
C PHE A 318 3.37 -26.28 23.05
N THR A 319 2.84 -27.31 22.43
CA THR A 319 3.22 -27.82 21.10
C THR A 319 2.02 -27.83 20.15
N LEU A 320 2.25 -28.09 18.84
CA LEU A 320 1.16 -28.30 17.88
C LEU A 320 0.25 -29.45 18.29
N SER A 321 0.80 -30.54 18.83
CA SER A 321 0.03 -31.70 19.28
C SER A 321 -0.84 -31.38 20.50
N ASP A 322 -0.43 -30.44 21.33
CA ASP A 322 -1.25 -29.97 22.44
C ASP A 322 -2.47 -29.18 21.92
N LEU A 323 -2.26 -28.31 20.94
CA LEU A 323 -3.35 -27.56 20.29
C LEU A 323 -4.38 -28.50 19.65
N GLU A 324 -3.90 -29.54 18.94
CA GLU A 324 -4.82 -30.54 18.34
C GLU A 324 -5.61 -31.31 19.40
N ARG A 325 -4.96 -31.71 20.49
CA ARG A 325 -5.61 -32.38 21.63
C ARG A 325 -6.63 -31.48 22.32
N ASP A 326 -6.35 -30.19 22.39
CA ASP A 326 -7.23 -29.17 22.94
C ASP A 326 -8.42 -28.82 22.00
N GLY A 327 -8.49 -29.50 20.83
CA GLY A 327 -9.60 -29.40 19.90
C GLY A 327 -9.53 -28.26 18.90
N PHE A 328 -8.37 -27.64 18.71
CA PHE A 328 -8.17 -26.70 17.61
C PHE A 328 -8.15 -27.45 16.26
N ARG A 329 -8.95 -26.98 15.32
CA ARG A 329 -9.12 -27.62 14.00
C ARG A 329 -8.24 -27.01 12.92
N ALA A 330 -7.76 -25.79 13.14
CA ALA A 330 -6.75 -25.14 12.32
C ALA A 330 -5.78 -24.33 13.18
N VAL A 331 -4.53 -24.25 12.73
CA VAL A 331 -3.46 -23.49 13.38
C VAL A 331 -2.82 -22.56 12.38
N PHE A 332 -2.66 -21.28 12.73
CA PHE A 332 -1.91 -20.30 11.95
C PHE A 332 -0.61 -19.92 12.67
N LEU A 333 0.53 -20.26 12.07
CA LEU A 333 1.86 -19.91 12.57
C LEU A 333 2.26 -18.54 12.04
N ALA A 334 2.24 -17.53 12.90
CA ALA A 334 2.54 -16.12 12.62
C ALA A 334 3.64 -15.57 13.54
N THR A 335 4.64 -16.39 13.84
CA THR A 335 5.67 -16.15 14.86
C THR A 335 6.73 -15.11 14.46
N GLY A 336 6.68 -14.66 13.21
CA GLY A 336 7.57 -13.63 12.68
C GLY A 336 9.03 -14.09 12.51
N ALA A 337 9.95 -13.12 12.48
CA ALA A 337 11.39 -13.31 12.41
C ALA A 337 12.01 -12.62 13.64
N SER A 338 12.14 -13.35 14.74
CA SER A 338 12.53 -12.79 16.04
C SER A 338 14.00 -12.97 16.41
N LYS A 339 14.72 -13.77 15.62
CA LYS A 339 16.13 -14.09 15.88
C LYS A 339 17.04 -13.12 15.12
N SER A 340 17.84 -12.36 15.84
CA SER A 340 18.79 -11.42 15.23
C SER A 340 20.00 -12.15 14.65
N ARG A 341 20.43 -11.76 13.47
CA ARG A 341 21.68 -12.21 12.86
C ARG A 341 22.88 -11.62 13.57
N ARG A 342 23.95 -12.41 13.68
CA ARG A 342 25.24 -11.96 14.23
C ARG A 342 26.04 -11.19 13.19
N LEU A 343 27.02 -10.39 13.64
CA LEU A 343 27.96 -9.73 12.73
C LEU A 343 28.82 -10.74 11.95
N GLY A 344 29.17 -11.87 12.57
CA GLY A 344 30.00 -12.91 11.97
C GLY A 344 31.47 -12.50 11.81
N VAL A 345 31.97 -11.60 12.65
CA VAL A 345 33.36 -11.14 12.66
C VAL A 345 34.00 -11.48 14.01
N PRO A 346 35.36 -11.59 14.09
CA PRO A 346 36.04 -11.74 15.35
C PRO A 346 35.60 -10.72 16.39
N GLY A 347 35.36 -11.15 17.62
CA GLY A 347 34.95 -10.29 18.72
C GLY A 347 33.46 -9.99 18.81
N ASP A 348 32.62 -10.55 17.94
CA ASP A 348 31.16 -10.32 17.97
C ASP A 348 30.42 -10.94 19.18
N GLY A 349 31.13 -11.62 20.06
CA GLY A 349 30.65 -12.16 21.34
C GLY A 349 31.10 -11.37 22.57
N LEU A 350 31.79 -10.23 22.40
CA LEU A 350 32.25 -9.40 23.52
C LEU A 350 31.05 -8.73 24.23
N ILE A 351 31.23 -8.47 25.53
CA ILE A 351 30.28 -7.68 26.33
C ILE A 351 30.13 -6.29 25.66
N GLY A 352 28.89 -5.85 25.39
CA GLY A 352 28.61 -4.60 24.70
C GLY A 352 28.27 -4.78 23.20
N VAL A 353 28.39 -6.00 22.64
CA VAL A 353 27.81 -6.35 21.35
C VAL A 353 26.39 -6.86 21.59
N VAL A 354 25.38 -6.07 21.19
CA VAL A 354 23.98 -6.31 21.52
C VAL A 354 23.15 -6.33 20.24
N PRO A 355 22.26 -7.31 20.02
CA PRO A 355 21.28 -7.25 18.94
C PRO A 355 20.39 -6.01 19.08
N ALA A 356 20.21 -5.26 17.99
CA ALA A 356 19.41 -4.03 18.00
C ALA A 356 17.94 -4.29 18.41
N THR A 357 17.37 -5.41 17.95
CA THR A 357 16.00 -5.81 18.31
C THR A 357 15.86 -6.17 19.79
N TYR A 358 16.89 -6.76 20.40
CA TYR A 358 16.90 -7.02 21.85
C TYR A 358 16.95 -5.70 22.65
N PHE A 359 17.81 -4.76 22.25
CA PHE A 359 17.89 -3.43 22.85
C PHE A 359 16.55 -2.68 22.73
N LEU A 360 15.96 -2.66 21.52
CA LEU A 360 14.67 -2.02 21.29
C LEU A 360 13.54 -2.66 22.11
N LYS A 361 13.56 -3.99 22.24
CA LYS A 361 12.61 -4.71 23.08
C LYS A 361 12.71 -4.27 24.55
N GLN A 362 13.92 -4.17 25.10
CA GLN A 362 14.12 -3.69 26.48
C GLN A 362 13.53 -2.28 26.66
N VAL A 363 13.90 -1.34 25.78
CA VAL A 363 13.37 0.02 25.79
C VAL A 363 11.84 0.03 25.75
N ASN A 364 11.26 -0.73 24.81
CA ASN A 364 9.81 -0.71 24.55
C ASN A 364 8.99 -1.45 25.63
N LEU A 365 9.60 -2.35 26.39
CA LEU A 365 8.97 -2.97 27.56
C LEU A 365 9.16 -2.17 28.86
N GLY A 366 9.75 -0.97 28.77
CA GLY A 366 9.96 -0.08 29.93
C GLY A 366 11.17 -0.43 30.77
N GLU A 367 12.04 -1.33 30.29
CA GLU A 367 13.38 -1.46 30.88
C GLU A 367 14.19 -0.21 30.51
N ASP A 368 15.05 0.24 31.41
CA ASP A 368 15.92 1.40 31.19
C ASP A 368 17.35 0.96 30.87
N PRO A 369 17.64 0.48 29.65
CA PRO A 369 18.98 0.08 29.25
C PRO A 369 19.84 1.34 29.10
N ARG A 370 20.46 1.80 30.19
CA ARG A 370 21.34 2.97 30.18
C ARG A 370 22.57 2.69 29.36
N LEU A 371 22.75 3.50 28.32
CA LEU A 371 23.94 3.47 27.49
C LEU A 371 24.86 4.63 27.88
N ALA A 372 26.15 4.33 28.01
CA ALA A 372 27.17 5.32 28.28
C ALA A 372 28.23 5.32 27.17
N GLY A 373 28.76 6.49 26.85
CA GLY A 373 29.84 6.60 25.86
C GLY A 373 29.35 6.53 24.41
N SER A 374 30.22 6.06 23.54
CA SER A 374 29.98 6.03 22.10
C SER A 374 29.30 4.72 21.67
N VAL A 375 28.21 4.84 20.94
CA VAL A 375 27.46 3.69 20.39
C VAL A 375 27.64 3.64 18.87
N ILE A 376 27.94 2.46 18.35
CA ILE A 376 27.94 2.18 16.92
C ILE A 376 26.76 1.27 16.61
N VAL A 377 25.92 1.66 15.65
CA VAL A 377 24.85 0.82 15.10
C VAL A 377 25.30 0.29 13.75
N VAL A 378 25.37 -1.02 13.59
CA VAL A 378 25.76 -1.65 12.32
C VAL A 378 24.51 -2.08 11.57
N GLY A 379 24.20 -1.39 10.48
CA GLY A 379 23.00 -1.64 9.64
C GLY A 379 22.50 -0.37 8.98
N GLY A 380 21.58 -0.50 8.02
CA GLY A 380 21.02 0.63 7.27
C GLY A 380 19.52 0.58 7.08
N GLY A 381 18.81 -0.32 7.77
CA GLY A 381 17.35 -0.43 7.74
C GLY A 381 16.66 0.39 8.83
N SER A 382 15.33 0.39 8.83
CA SER A 382 14.50 1.06 9.84
C SER A 382 14.86 0.63 11.27
N THR A 383 15.16 -0.65 11.50
CA THR A 383 15.64 -1.17 12.80
C THR A 383 16.92 -0.45 13.24
N ALA A 384 17.85 -0.17 12.32
CA ALA A 384 19.09 0.56 12.64
C ALA A 384 18.80 2.03 13.00
N MET A 385 17.90 2.69 12.28
CA MET A 385 17.48 4.07 12.59
C MET A 385 16.78 4.14 13.94
N ASP A 386 15.88 3.20 14.21
CA ASP A 386 15.17 3.11 15.49
C ASP A 386 16.12 2.83 16.66
N ALA A 387 17.07 1.91 16.47
CA ALA A 387 18.07 1.60 17.49
C ALA A 387 19.01 2.80 17.76
N ALA A 388 19.45 3.49 16.72
CA ALA A 388 20.33 4.65 16.84
C ALA A 388 19.65 5.81 17.60
N ARG A 389 18.42 6.14 17.21
CA ARG A 389 17.64 7.20 17.83
C ARG A 389 17.25 6.85 19.28
N SER A 390 16.95 5.56 19.53
CA SER A 390 16.71 5.07 20.90
C SER A 390 17.96 5.08 21.75
N ALA A 391 19.13 4.71 21.21
CA ALA A 391 20.40 4.76 21.93
C ALA A 391 20.74 6.18 22.41
N LEU A 392 20.50 7.19 21.57
CA LEU A 392 20.69 8.58 21.93
C LEU A 392 19.77 8.98 23.10
N ARG A 393 18.51 8.52 23.08
CA ARG A 393 17.54 8.76 24.18
C ARG A 393 17.88 7.99 25.45
N SER A 394 18.55 6.85 25.34
CA SER A 394 19.01 6.03 26.47
C SER A 394 20.34 6.49 27.08
N GLY A 395 20.86 7.66 26.69
CA GLY A 395 22.02 8.31 27.32
C GLY A 395 23.36 8.11 26.61
N ALA A 396 23.40 7.56 25.41
CA ALA A 396 24.64 7.53 24.60
C ALA A 396 25.16 8.97 24.36
N THR A 397 26.46 9.18 24.52
CA THR A 397 27.08 10.51 24.31
C THR A 397 27.29 10.82 22.83
N SER A 398 27.43 9.78 22.02
CA SER A 398 27.48 9.88 20.56
C SER A 398 26.96 8.59 19.94
N VAL A 399 26.28 8.72 18.79
CA VAL A 399 25.77 7.56 18.05
C VAL A 399 26.23 7.66 16.60
N THR A 400 26.79 6.57 16.10
CA THR A 400 27.21 6.44 14.70
C THR A 400 26.55 5.22 14.07
N VAL A 401 25.86 5.40 12.95
CA VAL A 401 25.36 4.33 12.11
C VAL A 401 26.43 3.99 11.08
N ALA A 402 26.82 2.73 10.97
CA ALA A 402 27.73 2.24 9.96
C ALA A 402 27.00 1.29 8.99
N TYR A 403 27.01 1.63 7.70
CA TYR A 403 26.34 0.87 6.67
C TYR A 403 27.30 0.45 5.55
N ARG A 404 27.23 -0.83 5.15
CA ARG A 404 28.19 -1.42 4.20
C ARG A 404 28.06 -0.98 2.75
N ARG A 405 26.97 -0.32 2.38
CA ARG A 405 26.70 0.15 1.00
C ARG A 405 26.61 1.67 0.97
N GLY A 406 26.24 2.21 -0.20
CA GLY A 406 25.96 3.63 -0.37
C GLY A 406 24.70 4.11 0.35
N ARG A 407 24.55 5.43 0.47
CA ARG A 407 23.39 6.04 1.10
C ARG A 407 22.09 5.66 0.38
N ASP A 408 22.11 5.68 -0.94
CA ASP A 408 20.94 5.37 -1.78
C ASP A 408 20.54 3.88 -1.71
N ASP A 409 21.44 3.01 -1.21
CA ASP A 409 21.17 1.60 -0.97
C ASP A 409 20.57 1.32 0.41
N MET A 410 20.42 2.33 1.27
CA MET A 410 19.87 2.14 2.61
C MET A 410 18.39 1.76 2.52
N PRO A 411 17.98 0.62 3.13
CA PRO A 411 16.58 0.19 3.08
C PRO A 411 15.65 0.96 4.03
N ALA A 412 16.18 1.80 4.94
CA ALA A 412 15.40 2.72 5.75
C ALA A 412 14.74 3.79 4.86
N GLN A 413 13.60 4.30 5.27
CA GLN A 413 12.94 5.40 4.56
C GLN A 413 13.76 6.70 4.68
N ALA A 414 13.75 7.52 3.62
CA ALA A 414 14.51 8.77 3.61
C ALA A 414 14.21 9.65 4.83
N GLU A 415 12.94 9.77 5.21
CA GLU A 415 12.50 10.54 6.39
C GLU A 415 13.05 9.99 7.73
N GLU A 416 13.28 8.68 7.84
CA GLU A 416 13.88 8.06 9.02
C GLU A 416 15.38 8.39 9.12
N ILE A 417 16.05 8.40 7.98
CA ILE A 417 17.46 8.77 7.85
C ILE A 417 17.64 10.25 8.18
N GLU A 418 16.82 11.11 7.58
CA GLU A 418 16.84 12.56 7.83
C GLU A 418 16.54 12.90 9.30
N ALA A 419 15.57 12.22 9.90
CA ALA A 419 15.25 12.40 11.32
C ALA A 419 16.43 11.97 12.22
N ALA A 420 17.14 10.89 11.90
CA ALA A 420 18.30 10.46 12.65
C ALA A 420 19.45 11.49 12.56
N GLU A 421 19.73 12.01 11.38
CA GLU A 421 20.75 13.05 11.17
C GLU A 421 20.37 14.37 11.88
N HIS A 422 19.08 14.74 11.82
CA HIS A 422 18.57 15.93 12.52
C HIS A 422 18.73 15.82 14.03
N GLU A 423 18.66 14.62 14.60
CA GLU A 423 18.90 14.34 16.02
C GLU A 423 20.40 14.30 16.37
N GLY A 424 21.32 14.49 15.41
CA GLY A 424 22.76 14.53 15.60
C GLY A 424 23.46 13.17 15.49
N ILE A 425 22.79 12.18 14.89
CA ILE A 425 23.40 10.86 14.63
C ILE A 425 24.26 10.94 13.36
N SER A 426 25.51 10.47 13.46
CA SER A 426 26.41 10.38 12.31
C SER A 426 26.11 9.14 11.49
N ILE A 427 25.96 9.28 10.17
CA ILE A 427 25.74 8.14 9.26
C ILE A 427 26.97 7.97 8.36
N LEU A 428 27.65 6.83 8.48
CA LEU A 428 28.81 6.45 7.70
C LEU A 428 28.44 5.32 6.74
N THR A 429 28.50 5.58 5.46
CA THR A 429 28.21 4.60 4.40
C THR A 429 29.48 4.03 3.78
N GLY A 430 29.36 2.89 3.08
CA GLY A 430 30.50 2.21 2.47
C GLY A 430 31.45 1.59 3.49
N LEU A 431 30.97 1.19 4.67
CA LEU A 431 31.78 0.62 5.76
C LEU A 431 31.20 -0.71 6.25
N ALA A 432 32.00 -1.76 6.21
CA ALA A 432 31.67 -3.04 6.82
C ALA A 432 32.61 -3.35 7.99
N PRO A 433 32.09 -3.87 9.13
CA PRO A 433 32.93 -4.30 10.23
C PRO A 433 33.77 -5.52 9.83
N VAL A 434 35.02 -5.53 10.25
CA VAL A 434 35.94 -6.66 10.03
C VAL A 434 36.39 -7.29 11.34
N GLU A 435 36.37 -6.54 12.44
CA GLU A 435 36.69 -7.03 13.77
C GLU A 435 36.08 -6.11 14.85
N VAL A 436 35.64 -6.68 15.95
CA VAL A 436 35.32 -5.97 17.18
C VAL A 436 36.48 -6.14 18.15
N GLU A 437 37.14 -5.05 18.48
CA GLU A 437 38.26 -5.03 19.42
C GLU A 437 37.78 -4.94 20.86
N GLY A 438 38.29 -5.80 21.71
CA GLY A 438 37.94 -5.82 23.13
C GLY A 438 39.05 -5.31 24.04
N ARG A 439 38.65 -4.83 25.23
CA ARG A 439 39.49 -4.63 26.36
C ARG A 439 38.78 -5.22 27.59
N ASP A 440 39.46 -6.06 28.33
CA ASP A 440 38.91 -6.72 29.53
C ASP A 440 37.58 -7.45 29.28
N GLY A 441 37.45 -8.07 28.10
CA GLY A 441 36.23 -8.80 27.69
C GLY A 441 35.07 -7.95 27.19
N ALA A 442 35.21 -6.62 27.19
CA ALA A 442 34.19 -5.68 26.70
C ALA A 442 34.62 -4.95 25.43
N VAL A 443 33.69 -4.44 24.68
CA VAL A 443 33.93 -3.65 23.46
C VAL A 443 34.74 -2.39 23.76
N ALA A 444 35.78 -2.15 22.96
CA ALA A 444 36.63 -0.94 23.02
C ALA A 444 36.64 -0.19 21.67
N ALA A 445 36.50 -0.88 20.56
CA ALA A 445 36.43 -0.29 19.23
C ALA A 445 35.88 -1.29 18.20
N VAL A 446 35.56 -0.79 17.02
CA VAL A 446 35.28 -1.59 15.82
C VAL A 446 36.30 -1.20 14.75
N ARG A 447 36.88 -2.19 14.10
CA ARG A 447 37.66 -1.99 12.89
C ARG A 447 36.76 -2.23 11.68
N PHE A 448 36.68 -1.23 10.80
CA PHE A 448 35.88 -1.24 9.57
C PHE A 448 36.79 -1.23 8.35
N ALA A 449 36.42 -1.93 7.29
CA ALA A 449 37.00 -1.78 5.97
C ALA A 449 36.04 -1.00 5.06
N GLU A 450 36.61 -0.12 4.23
CA GLU A 450 35.83 0.53 3.19
C GLU A 450 35.32 -0.51 2.19
N GLN A 451 34.12 -0.27 1.69
CA GLN A 451 33.47 -1.10 0.67
C GLN A 451 33.33 -0.31 -0.62
N ARG A 452 33.56 -0.96 -1.74
CA ARG A 452 33.29 -0.37 -3.07
C ARG A 452 32.39 -1.28 -3.90
N PRO A 453 31.50 -0.72 -4.72
CA PRO A 453 30.71 -1.51 -5.64
C PRO A 453 31.63 -2.14 -6.69
N THR A 454 31.54 -3.45 -6.84
CA THR A 454 32.20 -4.21 -7.91
C THR A 454 31.12 -4.51 -8.95
N GLY A 455 31.27 -3.91 -10.14
CA GLY A 455 30.33 -3.83 -11.24
C GLY A 455 29.19 -4.85 -11.30
N ALA A 456 27.98 -4.35 -11.37
CA ALA A 456 26.84 -5.04 -11.95
C ALA A 456 26.54 -4.36 -13.29
N SER A 457 26.89 -5.00 -14.39
CA SER A 457 26.60 -4.51 -15.74
C SER A 457 25.27 -5.01 -16.30
N ASP A 458 24.52 -5.80 -15.53
CA ASP A 458 23.34 -6.56 -15.96
C ASP A 458 22.02 -6.14 -15.28
N GLY A 459 22.01 -4.98 -14.58
CA GLY A 459 20.82 -4.51 -13.83
C GLY A 459 20.61 -5.22 -12.50
N SER A 460 21.45 -6.18 -12.11
CA SER A 460 21.43 -6.79 -10.77
C SER A 460 21.96 -5.81 -9.72
N ARG A 461 21.60 -6.06 -8.46
CA ARG A 461 22.06 -5.23 -7.34
C ARG A 461 23.57 -5.28 -7.20
N ALA A 462 24.25 -4.12 -7.19
CA ALA A 462 25.70 -4.03 -7.08
C ALA A 462 26.26 -4.86 -5.94
N VAL A 463 27.27 -5.69 -6.23
CA VAL A 463 28.04 -6.42 -5.23
C VAL A 463 29.08 -5.46 -4.63
N TRP A 464 29.20 -5.41 -3.32
CA TRP A 464 30.16 -4.58 -2.61
C TRP A 464 31.29 -5.43 -2.07
N ALA A 465 32.52 -5.01 -2.28
CA ALA A 465 33.72 -5.72 -1.82
C ALA A 465 34.62 -4.82 -0.97
N PRO A 466 35.33 -5.39 0.03
CA PRO A 466 36.24 -4.62 0.85
C PRO A 466 37.43 -4.12 0.05
N VAL A 467 37.86 -2.88 0.34
CA VAL A 467 39.09 -2.29 -0.20
C VAL A 467 40.25 -2.69 0.69
N PRO A 468 41.21 -3.44 0.20
CA PRO A 468 42.38 -3.85 1.00
C PRO A 468 43.19 -2.65 1.52
N GLY A 469 43.57 -2.68 2.81
CA GLY A 469 44.36 -1.62 3.43
C GLY A 469 43.62 -0.35 3.76
N SER A 470 42.27 -0.38 3.70
CA SER A 470 41.41 0.76 4.05
C SER A 470 40.86 0.72 5.46
N GLU A 471 41.36 -0.24 6.28
CA GLU A 471 40.83 -0.45 7.62
C GLU A 471 41.02 0.79 8.50
N ARG A 472 39.96 1.17 9.18
CA ARG A 472 39.98 2.24 10.17
C ARG A 472 39.31 1.80 11.46
N ARG A 473 39.88 2.26 12.55
CA ARG A 473 39.42 1.97 13.90
C ARG A 473 38.49 3.07 14.39
N ILE A 474 37.29 2.72 14.86
CA ILE A 474 36.34 3.64 15.47
C ILE A 474 36.09 3.18 16.92
N PRO A 475 36.40 4.01 17.93
CA PRO A 475 36.14 3.69 19.32
C PRO A 475 34.65 3.55 19.61
N ALA A 476 34.29 2.56 20.42
CA ALA A 476 32.91 2.37 20.87
C ALA A 476 32.88 1.66 22.22
N THR A 477 31.85 1.91 23.01
CA THR A 477 31.53 1.19 24.24
C THR A 477 30.43 0.16 24.04
N THR A 478 29.58 0.39 23.01
CA THR A 478 28.47 -0.50 22.67
C THR A 478 28.30 -0.58 21.16
N ILE A 479 27.97 -1.78 20.68
CA ILE A 479 27.62 -2.03 19.29
C ILE A 479 26.21 -2.59 19.25
N LEU A 480 25.30 -1.91 18.52
CA LEU A 480 23.97 -2.39 18.25
C LEU A 480 23.94 -3.03 16.86
N VAL A 481 23.65 -4.33 16.82
CA VAL A 481 23.71 -5.13 15.59
C VAL A 481 22.34 -5.16 14.92
N ALA A 482 22.19 -4.50 13.76
CA ALA A 482 20.98 -4.36 12.98
C ALA A 482 21.17 -4.88 11.54
N VAL A 483 21.80 -6.06 11.38
CA VAL A 483 22.16 -6.65 10.08
C VAL A 483 21.11 -7.62 9.53
N GLY A 484 19.95 -7.65 10.13
CA GLY A 484 18.80 -8.46 9.74
C GLY A 484 18.33 -9.42 10.82
N GLU A 485 17.14 -9.90 10.65
CA GLU A 485 16.45 -10.87 11.48
C GLU A 485 16.14 -12.13 10.68
N GLU A 486 15.92 -13.24 11.36
CA GLU A 486 15.52 -14.53 10.79
C GLU A 486 14.49 -15.21 11.69
N PRO A 487 13.64 -16.08 11.15
CA PRO A 487 12.75 -16.91 11.95
C PRO A 487 13.52 -17.86 12.86
N ASP A 488 12.87 -18.27 13.94
CA ASP A 488 13.40 -19.32 14.82
C ASP A 488 12.61 -20.63 14.60
N PRO A 489 13.16 -21.59 13.85
CA PRO A 489 12.50 -22.87 13.61
C PRO A 489 12.51 -23.82 14.81
N SER A 490 13.27 -23.52 15.88
CA SER A 490 13.37 -24.38 17.07
C SER A 490 12.05 -24.52 17.84
N ILE A 491 11.07 -23.67 17.54
CA ILE A 491 9.71 -23.80 18.06
C ILE A 491 8.96 -25.02 17.51
N LEU A 492 9.39 -25.57 16.36
CA LEU A 492 8.80 -26.75 15.75
C LEU A 492 9.54 -28.00 16.25
N PRO A 493 8.83 -28.99 16.83
CA PRO A 493 9.44 -30.25 17.22
C PRO A 493 9.90 -31.04 15.99
N GLU A 494 10.91 -31.89 16.18
CA GLU A 494 11.27 -32.87 15.14
C GLU A 494 10.06 -33.72 14.77
N GLY A 495 9.88 -33.96 13.46
CA GLY A 495 8.72 -34.72 12.96
C GLY A 495 7.40 -33.94 12.97
N ALA A 496 7.40 -32.63 13.13
CA ALA A 496 6.19 -31.81 13.07
C ALA A 496 5.43 -31.90 11.73
N GLY A 497 6.03 -32.48 10.67
CA GLY A 497 5.43 -32.53 9.33
C GLY A 497 5.42 -31.18 8.62
N ILE A 498 6.24 -30.24 9.08
CA ILE A 498 6.38 -28.90 8.52
C ILE A 498 7.81 -28.74 8.04
N GLU A 499 7.97 -28.40 6.78
CA GLU A 499 9.27 -28.16 6.16
C GLU A 499 9.81 -26.79 6.55
N VAL A 500 11.12 -26.74 6.87
CA VAL A 500 11.86 -25.52 7.15
C VAL A 500 12.76 -25.24 5.96
N SER A 501 12.68 -24.05 5.40
CA SER A 501 13.50 -23.60 4.28
C SER A 501 14.98 -23.40 4.67
N GLY A 502 15.87 -23.34 3.68
CA GLY A 502 17.30 -23.14 3.91
C GLY A 502 17.70 -21.82 4.62
N TRP A 503 16.78 -20.87 4.75
CA TRP A 503 16.95 -19.62 5.48
C TRP A 503 16.20 -19.57 6.83
N ALA A 504 15.83 -20.73 7.35
CA ALA A 504 15.12 -20.95 8.61
C ALA A 504 13.62 -20.56 8.62
N GLY A 505 13.03 -20.19 7.48
CA GLY A 505 11.60 -19.89 7.35
C GLY A 505 10.74 -21.14 7.24
N ILE A 506 9.47 -21.06 7.60
CA ILE A 506 8.51 -22.13 7.39
C ILE A 506 8.11 -22.17 5.91
N ALA A 507 8.19 -23.36 5.30
CA ALA A 507 7.70 -23.55 3.94
C ALA A 507 6.16 -23.58 3.92
N ALA A 508 5.56 -22.72 3.10
CA ALA A 508 4.12 -22.66 2.91
C ALA A 508 3.81 -22.33 1.45
N ASP A 509 2.67 -22.82 0.96
CA ASP A 509 2.17 -22.50 -0.37
C ASP A 509 1.96 -20.99 -0.52
N ALA A 510 2.46 -20.40 -1.59
CA ALA A 510 2.45 -18.94 -1.76
C ALA A 510 1.04 -18.33 -1.87
N ARG A 511 0.05 -19.10 -2.34
CA ARG A 511 -1.33 -18.65 -2.52
C ARG A 511 -2.18 -18.93 -1.28
N THR A 512 -2.14 -20.16 -0.77
CA THR A 512 -3.02 -20.61 0.31
C THR A 512 -2.39 -20.49 1.70
N LEU A 513 -1.08 -20.27 1.79
CA LEU A 513 -0.31 -20.28 3.04
C LEU A 513 -0.39 -21.61 3.81
N ALA A 514 -0.88 -22.68 3.19
CA ALA A 514 -0.89 -24.01 3.77
C ALA A 514 0.54 -24.58 3.86
N THR A 515 0.85 -25.22 4.97
CA THR A 515 2.11 -25.97 5.16
C THR A 515 1.97 -27.41 4.69
N GLY A 516 3.03 -28.22 4.78
CA GLY A 516 2.96 -29.65 4.52
C GLY A 516 2.05 -30.43 5.48
N ARG A 517 1.68 -29.86 6.63
CA ARG A 517 0.77 -30.46 7.62
C ARG A 517 -0.66 -29.96 7.43
N ALA A 518 -1.59 -30.87 7.19
CA ALA A 518 -3.00 -30.53 7.02
C ALA A 518 -3.56 -29.75 8.22
N GLY A 519 -4.32 -28.68 7.98
CA GLY A 519 -4.87 -27.80 9.01
C GLY A 519 -3.86 -26.82 9.64
N VAL A 520 -2.58 -26.84 9.20
CA VAL A 520 -1.57 -25.90 9.67
C VAL A 520 -1.18 -24.95 8.53
N PHE A 521 -1.28 -23.67 8.81
CA PHE A 521 -0.95 -22.57 7.90
C PHE A 521 0.18 -21.73 8.49
N ALA A 522 0.95 -21.05 7.65
CA ALA A 522 2.00 -20.15 8.10
C ALA A 522 2.04 -18.89 7.23
N GLY A 523 2.34 -17.73 7.84
CA GLY A 523 2.40 -16.47 7.09
C GLY A 523 3.01 -15.30 7.85
N GLY A 524 3.26 -14.20 7.13
CA GLY A 524 4.07 -13.10 7.62
C GLY A 524 5.55 -13.43 7.56
N ASP A 525 6.36 -12.77 8.40
CA ASP A 525 7.82 -12.84 8.31
C ASP A 525 8.39 -14.24 8.57
N VAL A 526 7.65 -15.12 9.21
CA VAL A 526 8.08 -16.52 9.40
C VAL A 526 8.16 -17.30 8.08
N VAL A 527 7.43 -16.86 7.05
CA VAL A 527 7.43 -17.45 5.71
C VAL A 527 8.22 -16.62 4.71
N SER A 528 8.03 -15.30 4.72
CA SER A 528 8.59 -14.40 3.70
C SER A 528 9.94 -13.79 4.05
N GLY A 529 10.42 -13.97 5.27
CA GLY A 529 11.44 -13.10 5.87
C GLY A 529 10.87 -11.75 6.30
N PRO A 530 11.69 -10.92 6.98
CA PRO A 530 11.27 -9.60 7.41
C PRO A 530 10.77 -8.74 6.24
N LYS A 531 9.52 -8.30 6.35
CA LYS A 531 8.86 -7.39 5.42
C LYS A 531 8.17 -6.26 6.16
N THR A 532 7.22 -5.61 5.50
CA THR A 532 6.48 -4.51 6.10
C THR A 532 5.27 -4.99 6.91
N ILE A 533 4.78 -4.13 7.81
CA ILE A 533 3.58 -4.41 8.60
C ILE A 533 2.38 -4.65 7.70
N ILE A 534 2.25 -3.90 6.62
CA ILE A 534 1.11 -4.05 5.70
C ILE A 534 1.17 -5.36 4.90
N ASP A 535 2.37 -5.89 4.61
CA ASP A 535 2.54 -7.24 4.05
C ASP A 535 2.09 -8.31 5.05
N ALA A 536 2.44 -8.14 6.32
CA ALA A 536 2.03 -9.06 7.38
C ALA A 536 0.51 -9.05 7.58
N VAL A 537 -0.14 -7.89 7.56
CA VAL A 537 -1.60 -7.74 7.59
C VAL A 537 -2.25 -8.47 6.42
N ALA A 538 -1.72 -8.30 5.22
CA ALA A 538 -2.20 -8.99 4.02
C ALA A 538 -2.04 -10.51 4.11
N ALA A 539 -0.92 -10.99 4.67
CA ALA A 539 -0.71 -12.41 4.92
C ALA A 539 -1.73 -12.97 5.92
N GLY A 540 -2.04 -12.23 7.01
CA GLY A 540 -3.05 -12.61 7.98
C GLY A 540 -4.46 -12.72 7.36
N ARG A 541 -4.84 -11.78 6.48
CA ARG A 541 -6.11 -11.86 5.76
C ARG A 541 -6.17 -13.08 4.83
N ARG A 542 -5.11 -13.31 4.07
CA ARG A 542 -5.02 -14.48 3.19
C ARG A 542 -5.10 -15.79 3.97
N ALA A 543 -4.38 -15.89 5.09
CA ALA A 543 -4.44 -17.04 5.98
C ALA A 543 -5.87 -17.29 6.49
N ALA A 544 -6.57 -16.23 6.92
CA ALA A 544 -7.96 -16.35 7.36
C ALA A 544 -8.88 -16.88 6.26
N GLY A 545 -8.72 -16.42 5.01
CA GLY A 545 -9.45 -16.93 3.85
C GLY A 545 -9.19 -18.40 3.60
N SER A 546 -7.92 -18.81 3.60
CA SER A 546 -7.53 -20.21 3.38
C SER A 546 -7.96 -21.15 4.52
N ILE A 547 -7.89 -20.69 5.77
CA ILE A 547 -8.40 -21.42 6.93
C ILE A 547 -9.92 -21.59 6.80
N HIS A 548 -10.63 -20.54 6.38
CA HIS A 548 -12.06 -20.62 6.16
C HIS A 548 -12.40 -21.62 5.04
N GLU A 549 -11.70 -21.58 3.92
CA GLU A 549 -11.87 -22.56 2.84
C GLU A 549 -11.65 -24.00 3.34
N PHE A 550 -10.59 -24.21 4.10
CA PHE A 550 -10.28 -25.53 4.68
C PHE A 550 -11.35 -26.05 5.65
N LEU A 551 -11.82 -25.20 6.57
CA LEU A 551 -12.77 -25.62 7.61
C LEU A 551 -14.20 -25.73 7.08
N ALA A 552 -14.63 -24.85 6.19
CA ALA A 552 -15.99 -24.80 5.67
C ALA A 552 -16.17 -25.62 4.38
N GLY A 553 -15.10 -26.09 3.74
CA GLY A 553 -15.15 -26.81 2.46
C GLY A 553 -15.64 -25.94 1.30
N VAL A 554 -15.39 -24.63 1.35
CA VAL A 554 -15.81 -23.65 0.32
C VAL A 554 -14.62 -23.16 -0.47
N THR A 555 -14.90 -22.45 -1.57
CA THR A 555 -13.88 -21.72 -2.36
C THR A 555 -14.17 -20.22 -2.29
N GLY A 556 -13.14 -19.39 -2.43
CA GLY A 556 -13.29 -17.94 -2.42
C GLY A 556 -13.46 -17.34 -1.02
N GLY A 557 -12.87 -17.94 0.01
CA GLY A 557 -12.96 -17.51 1.40
C GLY A 557 -12.50 -16.07 1.62
N GLU A 558 -11.47 -15.61 0.90
CA GLU A 558 -11.04 -14.22 0.99
C GLU A 558 -12.12 -13.25 0.49
N ALA A 559 -12.83 -13.59 -0.58
CA ALA A 559 -13.93 -12.78 -1.08
C ALA A 559 -15.11 -12.71 -0.09
N GLU A 560 -15.38 -13.78 0.65
CA GLU A 560 -16.38 -13.76 1.72
C GLU A 560 -15.96 -12.85 2.87
N ILE A 561 -14.70 -12.91 3.31
CA ILE A 561 -14.14 -11.99 4.30
C ILE A 561 -14.36 -10.54 3.89
N LEU A 562 -14.04 -10.18 2.65
CA LEU A 562 -14.15 -8.81 2.16
C LEU A 562 -15.59 -8.27 2.21
N ARG A 563 -16.59 -9.14 2.10
CA ARG A 563 -18.00 -8.73 2.28
C ARG A 563 -18.35 -8.43 3.75
N THR A 564 -17.70 -9.09 4.70
CA THR A 564 -18.00 -8.91 6.13
C THR A 564 -17.39 -7.65 6.72
N VAL A 565 -16.37 -7.06 6.09
CA VAL A 565 -15.60 -5.95 6.66
C VAL A 565 -16.03 -4.57 6.19
N ARG A 566 -16.98 -4.47 5.28
CA ARG A 566 -17.47 -3.18 4.79
C ARG A 566 -18.23 -2.41 5.87
N TYR A 567 -17.94 -1.14 5.97
CA TYR A 567 -18.66 -0.21 6.81
C TYR A 567 -19.72 0.55 5.98
N PRO A 568 -20.86 0.90 6.58
CA PRO A 568 -21.82 1.79 5.93
C PRO A 568 -21.18 3.18 5.79
N THR A 569 -20.88 3.58 4.56
CA THR A 569 -20.39 4.92 4.22
C THR A 569 -21.34 5.56 3.23
N ALA A 570 -21.39 6.89 3.20
CA ALA A 570 -22.23 7.55 2.22
C ALA A 570 -21.77 7.23 0.78
N PRO A 571 -22.69 6.93 -0.13
CA PRO A 571 -22.37 6.33 -1.42
C PRO A 571 -21.64 7.25 -2.40
N GLU A 572 -21.68 8.56 -2.23
CA GLU A 572 -21.16 9.50 -3.21
C GLU A 572 -20.07 10.39 -2.62
N LEU A 573 -18.87 10.28 -3.16
CA LEU A 573 -17.79 11.23 -3.00
C LEU A 573 -17.77 12.11 -4.25
N SER A 574 -18.05 13.39 -4.09
CA SER A 574 -17.94 14.38 -5.14
C SER A 574 -16.55 14.33 -5.79
N LEU A 575 -16.51 14.19 -7.11
CA LEU A 575 -15.26 14.24 -7.88
C LEU A 575 -14.91 15.71 -8.11
N SER A 576 -13.97 16.24 -7.37
CA SER A 576 -13.28 17.48 -7.73
C SER A 576 -11.99 17.10 -8.43
N LEU A 577 -11.95 17.21 -9.75
CA LEU A 577 -10.80 16.90 -10.57
C LEU A 577 -9.95 18.16 -10.77
N ASP A 578 -9.10 18.47 -9.80
CA ASP A 578 -8.14 19.56 -9.95
C ASP A 578 -6.78 18.97 -10.35
N ILE A 579 -6.46 19.10 -11.62
CA ILE A 579 -5.21 18.64 -12.22
C ILE A 579 -4.12 19.72 -12.25
N ALA A 580 -4.37 20.92 -11.70
CA ALA A 580 -3.35 21.94 -11.62
C ALA A 580 -2.18 21.49 -10.72
N PRO A 581 -0.92 21.70 -11.14
CA PRO A 581 0.22 21.42 -10.28
C PRO A 581 0.12 22.23 -8.98
N ARG A 582 0.28 21.54 -7.86
CA ARG A 582 0.30 22.14 -6.52
C ARG A 582 1.32 21.44 -5.64
N PRO A 583 2.09 22.17 -4.83
CA PRO A 583 3.08 21.56 -3.96
C PRO A 583 2.42 20.59 -2.97
N ARG A 584 3.12 19.52 -2.64
CA ARG A 584 2.78 18.60 -1.55
C ARG A 584 2.87 19.34 -0.23
N VAL A 585 1.99 19.00 0.69
CA VAL A 585 2.11 19.49 2.08
C VAL A 585 3.10 18.58 2.81
N HIS A 586 4.24 19.15 3.20
CA HIS A 586 5.27 18.47 3.94
C HIS A 586 5.12 18.73 5.44
N LEU A 587 5.34 17.71 6.26
CA LEU A 587 5.44 17.85 7.70
C LEU A 587 6.86 18.25 8.11
N PRO A 588 7.01 19.03 9.19
CA PRO A 588 8.33 19.30 9.75
C PRO A 588 8.94 18.02 10.31
N LEU A 589 10.27 17.98 10.38
CA LEU A 589 10.98 16.89 11.04
C LEU A 589 10.53 16.77 12.51
N PRO A 590 10.52 15.56 13.08
CA PRO A 590 10.13 15.36 14.47
C PRO A 590 11.00 16.14 15.43
N VAL A 591 10.37 16.74 16.44
CA VAL A 591 11.10 17.42 17.51
C VAL A 591 11.81 16.38 18.38
N TYR A 592 13.13 16.48 18.47
CA TYR A 592 13.94 15.66 19.37
C TYR A 592 13.97 16.26 20.78
N THR A 593 13.64 15.44 21.76
CA THR A 593 13.79 15.79 23.19
C THR A 593 14.69 14.74 23.86
N PRO A 594 15.85 15.11 24.40
CA PRO A 594 16.75 14.19 25.09
C PRO A 594 16.03 13.41 26.21
N GLY A 595 16.27 12.10 26.27
CA GLY A 595 15.68 11.22 27.29
C GLY A 595 14.18 10.97 27.13
N SER A 596 13.51 11.55 26.14
CA SER A 596 12.08 11.35 25.91
C SER A 596 11.83 10.39 24.76
N PHE A 597 11.01 9.37 25.03
CA PHE A 597 10.50 8.45 24.01
C PHE A 597 9.10 8.85 23.48
N LYS A 598 8.54 9.94 23.94
CA LYS A 598 7.27 10.44 23.41
C LYS A 598 7.43 11.01 22.02
N THR A 599 6.37 10.90 21.23
CA THR A 599 6.39 11.41 19.87
C THR A 599 6.53 12.93 19.81
N GLY A 600 7.46 13.39 18.98
CA GLY A 600 7.57 14.78 18.56
C GLY A 600 7.10 15.00 17.12
N GLN A 601 6.51 13.99 16.49
CA GLN A 601 6.09 14.04 15.10
C GLN A 601 4.73 14.74 14.97
N ALA A 602 4.73 15.90 14.30
CA ALA A 602 3.50 16.60 13.95
C ALA A 602 2.61 15.75 13.02
N GLY A 603 1.30 15.95 13.10
CA GLY A 603 0.33 15.50 12.11
C GLY A 603 -0.17 16.68 11.28
N PHE A 604 -0.99 16.42 10.28
CA PHE A 604 -1.71 17.48 9.58
C PHE A 604 -2.75 18.11 10.49
N ASP A 605 -2.89 19.43 10.41
CA ASP A 605 -4.12 20.09 10.82
C ASP A 605 -5.21 19.89 9.76
N GLU A 606 -6.42 20.33 10.04
CA GLU A 606 -7.56 20.14 9.15
C GLU A 606 -7.37 20.83 7.79
N THR A 607 -6.80 22.03 7.79
CA THR A 607 -6.57 22.80 6.56
C THR A 607 -5.53 22.11 5.67
N ALA A 608 -4.43 21.69 6.25
CA ALA A 608 -3.36 20.96 5.57
C ALA A 608 -3.87 19.60 5.03
N ALA A 609 -4.61 18.85 5.84
CA ALA A 609 -5.16 17.56 5.44
C ALA A 609 -6.12 17.67 4.26
N ARG A 610 -7.03 18.63 4.28
CA ARG A 610 -7.98 18.85 3.18
C ARG A 610 -7.30 19.38 1.94
N ALA A 611 -6.35 20.31 2.07
CA ALA A 611 -5.57 20.83 0.96
C ALA A 611 -4.79 19.72 0.25
N GLU A 612 -4.10 18.88 1.01
CA GLU A 612 -3.34 17.75 0.48
C GLU A 612 -4.25 16.70 -0.15
N ALA A 613 -5.36 16.35 0.51
CA ALA A 613 -6.32 15.39 0.00
C ALA A 613 -7.00 15.84 -1.31
N SER A 614 -7.20 17.15 -1.47
CA SER A 614 -7.79 17.74 -2.68
C SER A 614 -6.88 17.67 -3.91
N ARG A 615 -5.60 17.34 -3.76
CA ARG A 615 -4.68 17.10 -4.88
C ARG A 615 -4.92 15.75 -5.56
N CYS A 616 -5.67 14.83 -4.92
CA CYS A 616 -5.88 13.47 -5.40
C CYS A 616 -6.67 13.44 -6.72
N PHE A 617 -6.18 12.66 -7.70
CA PHE A 617 -6.86 12.46 -8.98
C PHE A 617 -8.10 11.56 -8.88
N ARG A 618 -8.41 10.98 -7.74
CA ARG A 618 -9.56 10.10 -7.52
C ARG A 618 -9.64 8.97 -8.56
N CYS A 619 -8.49 8.33 -8.83
CA CYS A 619 -8.42 7.16 -9.72
C CYS A 619 -9.40 6.03 -9.31
N ASP A 620 -9.68 5.89 -8.01
CA ASP A 620 -10.66 4.96 -7.45
C ASP A 620 -12.07 5.18 -8.02
N ALA A 621 -12.50 6.43 -8.10
CA ALA A 621 -13.83 6.77 -8.60
C ALA A 621 -13.95 6.52 -10.11
N VAL A 622 -12.86 6.72 -10.83
CA VAL A 622 -12.77 6.42 -12.27
C VAL A 622 -12.96 4.92 -12.51
N TYR A 623 -12.26 4.08 -11.77
CA TYR A 623 -12.39 2.63 -11.89
C TYR A 623 -13.74 2.11 -11.34
N SER A 624 -14.26 2.75 -10.29
CA SER A 624 -15.56 2.37 -9.70
C SER A 624 -16.77 2.77 -10.57
N CYS A 625 -16.66 3.83 -11.38
CA CYS A 625 -17.74 4.22 -12.29
C CYS A 625 -18.04 3.12 -13.32
N GLY A 626 -17.01 2.46 -13.86
CA GLY A 626 -17.17 1.27 -14.69
C GLY A 626 -17.88 0.13 -13.95
N ASP A 627 -17.56 -0.09 -12.70
CA ASP A 627 -18.14 -1.16 -11.87
C ASP A 627 -19.59 -0.90 -11.45
N VAL A 628 -19.98 0.36 -11.24
CA VAL A 628 -21.37 0.73 -10.93
C VAL A 628 -22.28 0.43 -12.10
N HIS A 629 -21.86 0.72 -13.34
CA HIS A 629 -22.62 0.37 -14.53
C HIS A 629 -22.69 -1.15 -14.76
N LEU A 630 -21.62 -1.88 -14.48
CA LEU A 630 -21.57 -3.34 -14.64
C LEU A 630 -22.32 -4.10 -13.53
N ARG A 631 -22.32 -3.59 -12.27
CA ARG A 631 -22.96 -4.28 -11.13
C ARG A 631 -24.41 -3.87 -10.87
N ALA A 632 -24.81 -2.65 -11.23
CA ALA A 632 -26.13 -2.15 -10.88
C ALA A 632 -27.23 -2.55 -11.85
N GLY A 633 -26.91 -3.11 -13.02
CA GLY A 633 -27.91 -3.47 -14.03
C GLY A 633 -28.83 -2.29 -14.41
N ARG A 634 -28.41 -1.05 -14.15
CA ARG A 634 -29.18 0.16 -14.46
C ARG A 634 -28.57 0.79 -15.70
N GLY A 635 -29.36 0.82 -16.75
CA GLY A 635 -29.01 1.49 -17.98
C GLY A 635 -28.81 3.00 -17.77
N PRO A 636 -28.08 3.66 -18.67
CA PRO A 636 -27.83 5.11 -18.62
C PRO A 636 -29.07 5.98 -18.81
N ALA A 637 -30.27 5.39 -18.86
CA ALA A 637 -31.49 6.06 -19.23
C ALA A 637 -32.10 6.98 -18.15
N ASP A 638 -31.66 6.88 -16.90
CA ASP A 638 -32.42 7.51 -15.82
C ASP A 638 -31.86 8.84 -15.29
N ASP A 639 -30.68 9.31 -15.68
CA ASP A 639 -30.28 10.68 -15.33
C ASP A 639 -29.01 11.20 -16.07
N PRO A 640 -29.13 11.75 -17.29
CA PRO A 640 -28.02 12.44 -17.95
C PRO A 640 -27.63 13.77 -17.26
N ASP A 641 -28.50 14.33 -16.43
CA ASP A 641 -28.26 15.63 -15.77
C ASP A 641 -27.52 15.54 -14.44
N ARG A 642 -27.37 14.34 -13.88
CA ARG A 642 -26.65 14.13 -12.59
C ARG A 642 -25.16 14.43 -12.66
N ILE A 643 -24.53 14.30 -13.80
CA ILE A 643 -23.10 14.62 -13.97
C ILE A 643 -22.89 16.13 -14.14
N ALA A 644 -23.89 16.86 -14.65
CA ALA A 644 -23.83 18.30 -14.90
C ALA A 644 -24.15 19.17 -13.67
N ALA A 645 -24.69 18.60 -12.60
CA ALA A 645 -25.22 19.36 -11.46
C ALA A 645 -24.42 19.18 -10.15
N ILE A 646 -23.07 19.14 -10.22
CA ILE A 646 -22.27 19.26 -8.99
C ILE A 646 -21.94 20.74 -8.81
N PRO A 647 -22.57 21.44 -7.86
CA PRO A 647 -22.20 22.83 -7.58
C PRO A 647 -20.77 22.88 -7.02
N PRO A 648 -19.98 23.89 -7.36
CA PRO A 648 -18.68 24.09 -6.75
C PRO A 648 -18.81 24.21 -5.23
N PRO A 649 -17.82 23.78 -4.45
CA PRO A 649 -17.88 23.88 -3.00
C PRO A 649 -18.10 25.34 -2.60
N ALA A 650 -19.05 25.57 -1.69
CA ALA A 650 -19.39 26.90 -1.18
C ALA A 650 -18.13 27.58 -0.62
N GLY A 651 -17.70 28.67 -1.25
CA GLY A 651 -16.57 29.49 -0.77
C GLY A 651 -15.50 29.82 -1.81
N VAL A 652 -15.54 29.27 -3.02
CA VAL A 652 -14.63 29.70 -4.09
C VAL A 652 -15.39 30.62 -5.03
N ALA A 653 -15.21 31.92 -4.89
CA ALA A 653 -15.74 32.91 -5.83
C ALA A 653 -15.08 32.67 -7.20
N ALA A 654 -15.88 32.37 -8.20
CA ALA A 654 -15.44 32.33 -9.59
C ALA A 654 -15.00 33.75 -10.00
N THR A 655 -13.70 34.00 -10.07
CA THR A 655 -13.16 35.15 -10.79
C THR A 655 -13.30 34.86 -12.27
N GLY A 656 -14.37 35.36 -12.85
CA GLY A 656 -14.56 35.35 -14.29
C GLY A 656 -13.47 36.17 -15.00
N PRO A 657 -13.19 35.89 -16.27
CA PRO A 657 -12.19 36.63 -17.02
C PRO A 657 -12.64 38.10 -17.16
N THR A 658 -11.88 39.01 -16.60
CA THR A 658 -12.02 40.44 -16.86
C THR A 658 -11.74 40.71 -18.35
N SER A 659 -12.79 41.09 -19.09
CA SER A 659 -12.65 41.61 -20.42
C SER A 659 -11.76 42.86 -20.39
N MET A 660 -10.58 42.79 -20.96
CA MET A 660 -9.83 44.00 -21.32
C MET A 660 -10.52 44.69 -22.51
N THR A 661 -11.25 45.73 -22.20
CA THR A 661 -11.63 46.72 -23.20
C THR A 661 -10.42 47.58 -23.52
N THR A 662 -10.01 47.53 -24.78
CA THR A 662 -9.12 48.49 -25.41
C THR A 662 -9.79 49.86 -25.45
N GLY A 663 -9.20 50.86 -24.82
CA GLY A 663 -9.58 52.27 -24.96
C GLY A 663 -8.28 53.06 -24.93
N GLY A 664 -8.03 53.71 -26.05
CA GLY A 664 -6.81 54.43 -26.31
C GLY A 664 -6.76 55.85 -25.70
N GLU A 665 -5.65 56.50 -26.03
CA GLU A 665 -5.33 57.95 -25.95
C GLU A 665 -4.79 58.46 -24.60
N LEU A 666 -3.60 58.74 -24.70
CA LEU A 666 -2.64 59.84 -24.45
C LEU A 666 -1.39 59.39 -23.71
#